data_161b8cef2740b97598c2f620e8c23b72
#
_entry.id   161b8cef2740b97598c2f620e8c23b72
#
_cell.length_a   1.000
_cell.length_b   1.000
_cell.length_c   1.000
_cell.angle_alpha   90.00
_cell.angle_beta   90.00
_cell.angle_gamma   90.00
#
_symmetry.space_group_name_H-M   'P 1'
#
loop_
_entity.id
_entity.type
_entity.pdbx_description
1 polymer ?
#
loop_
_entity_poly.entity_id
_entity_poly.type
_entity_poly.pdbx_seq_one_letter_code
_entity_poly.pdbx_strand_id
1 'polypeptide(L)'
;MRRVTFSRNYTLSLSRTCQCYCKYCAFATHQAHVRDPEEVEKLLDEAVRRNAKELLVLTGERPEINPVVAAKLAEWGHEDFTSYVVWSCERALERGMLPHTNIGVLDHEDLAKLREVTASQGLMLESVSERLMDTVHAGSPTKHPAKRLATIQAAGELKIPFTSGILVGIGETEDEQVASLEALAELHKEYGHLQEVILQNFVAHPKYYGAEVADIADEAARERWKGVGGSSSEGRRAADRGESSEAGSLSLRLEDPPTPTPAWASPVGVDDIKRLIQECKRLMPDVGVQVPPNLSDAWDELVEAGATDLGGLSANGDHISPEHAFPSPHEVRKSLAPKGYALTERLCVYPQYMDHEWMEQGVLDVIKLKYWSFIPRKGSGRRSEETLDGKLAEQAIAKGREGLELDEDELTAMFAETRPEVIEDMRVAADELRAELAGDRVTFVVNRNINFTNVCTVGCAFCGFGQGRRSPDAYEVSEEDFAARIQDAVAFGATELCMQGGIHPDLTLEEYGKWLKLAKDVAPQLHLHAYSPMEVHFMCERSGKGPDEVFEYLIECGLGSTPGTAAEVLDDGVRQRISPNKLPAQRWVEIIEASHRAGLRSTSTVMFGHIEEPRELARHMAVVRALQERTGGITEFVPLSFIPFNTMLGRTHGIEEISSDENLKHTAAFRLALGKTIPNLQASWVKMGLGAATEALRWGVNDLGGTLMEENISRMAGSQHGVRLEPEQLIAAARAAGREPAQRTTLYEIVETY
;
A
#
# COMPACT_ATOMS: atom_id res chain seq x y z
N MET A 1 8.98 6.13 -6.80
CA MET A 1 8.75 6.63 -5.41
C MET A 1 9.48 5.76 -4.41
N ARG A 2 10.09 6.38 -3.39
CA ARG A 2 10.64 5.62 -2.25
C ARG A 2 9.47 5.09 -1.41
N ARG A 3 9.55 3.85 -0.94
CA ARG A 3 8.51 3.23 -0.11
C ARG A 3 8.77 3.51 1.36
N VAL A 4 7.69 3.79 2.10
CA VAL A 4 7.65 3.80 3.57
C VAL A 4 6.56 2.83 3.99
N THR A 5 6.87 1.96 4.94
CA THR A 5 5.95 0.90 5.35
C THR A 5 5.29 1.19 6.69
N PHE A 6 4.17 0.51 6.96
CA PHE A 6 3.49 0.44 8.25
C PHE A 6 2.77 -0.89 8.38
N SER A 7 2.54 -1.37 9.59
CA SER A 7 1.67 -2.51 9.85
C SER A 7 0.32 -2.06 10.42
N ARG A 8 -0.73 -2.85 10.13
CA ARG A 8 -2.05 -2.65 10.74
C ARG A 8 -2.20 -3.61 11.90
N ASN A 9 -1.87 -3.16 13.08
CA ASN A 9 -1.91 -3.96 14.28
C ASN A 9 -3.12 -3.68 15.17
N TYR A 10 -3.35 -4.60 16.09
CA TYR A 10 -4.19 -4.45 17.28
C TYR A 10 -3.35 -4.83 18.48
N THR A 11 -3.20 -3.93 19.44
CA THR A 11 -2.38 -4.16 20.62
C THR A 11 -3.19 -4.89 21.68
N LEU A 12 -2.71 -6.08 22.07
CA LEU A 12 -3.24 -6.86 23.17
C LEU A 12 -2.29 -6.77 24.37
N SER A 13 -2.73 -6.05 25.41
CA SER A 13 -2.02 -6.01 26.69
C SER A 13 -2.57 -7.09 27.62
N LEU A 14 -1.92 -8.27 27.66
CA LEU A 14 -2.33 -9.37 28.53
C LEU A 14 -2.12 -9.05 30.00
N SER A 15 -1.01 -8.39 30.34
CA SER A 15 -0.69 -7.98 31.69
C SER A 15 0.08 -6.66 31.69
N ARG A 16 -0.24 -5.81 32.66
CA ARG A 16 0.54 -4.60 32.96
C ARG A 16 1.44 -4.78 34.17
N THR A 17 1.29 -5.87 34.93
CA THR A 17 2.18 -6.23 36.05
C THR A 17 3.58 -6.46 35.51
N CYS A 18 4.58 -5.80 36.05
CA CYS A 18 5.95 -5.83 35.60
C CYS A 18 6.95 -5.92 36.73
N GLN A 19 8.00 -6.71 36.57
CA GLN A 19 9.10 -6.78 37.54
C GLN A 19 10.06 -5.58 37.49
N CYS A 20 10.01 -4.79 36.41
CA CYS A 20 10.90 -3.64 36.19
C CYS A 20 10.30 -2.33 36.68
N TYR A 21 11.18 -1.42 37.10
CA TYR A 21 10.86 -0.10 37.65
C TYR A 21 11.48 1.01 36.78
N CYS A 22 11.33 0.91 35.45
CA CYS A 22 11.89 1.89 34.51
C CYS A 22 11.24 3.26 34.72
N LYS A 23 12.05 4.30 35.00
CA LYS A 23 11.54 5.64 35.32
C LYS A 23 10.78 6.32 34.18
N TYR A 24 10.99 5.90 32.93
CA TYR A 24 10.30 6.41 31.74
C TYR A 24 8.99 5.69 31.42
N CYS A 25 8.67 4.59 32.09
CA CYS A 25 7.54 3.75 31.73
C CYS A 25 6.23 4.26 32.35
N ALA A 26 5.23 4.52 31.51
CA ALA A 26 3.86 4.85 31.92
C ALA A 26 2.89 3.67 31.82
N PHE A 27 3.33 2.58 31.22
CA PHE A 27 2.51 1.38 30.96
C PHE A 27 2.40 0.43 32.16
N ALA A 28 3.53 0.16 32.83
CA ALA A 28 3.60 -0.86 33.88
C ALA A 28 2.75 -0.52 35.12
N THR A 29 2.33 -1.56 35.84
CA THR A 29 1.76 -1.46 37.18
C THR A 29 2.43 -2.48 38.09
N HIS A 30 2.54 -2.16 39.39
CA HIS A 30 3.03 -3.09 40.41
C HIS A 30 1.88 -3.78 41.17
N GLN A 31 0.64 -3.47 40.83
CA GLN A 31 -0.53 -4.22 41.27
C GLN A 31 -0.75 -5.45 40.39
N ALA A 32 -1.36 -6.50 40.93
CA ALA A 32 -1.73 -7.67 40.17
C ALA A 32 -2.71 -7.29 39.05
N HIS A 33 -2.31 -7.49 37.83
CA HIS A 33 -3.13 -7.26 36.67
C HIS A 33 -2.82 -8.35 35.63
N VAL A 34 -3.81 -9.13 35.27
CA VAL A 34 -3.77 -10.06 34.14
C VAL A 34 -5.19 -10.18 33.61
N ARG A 35 -5.36 -10.14 32.30
CA ARG A 35 -6.64 -10.32 31.63
C ARG A 35 -7.03 -11.79 31.70
N ASP A 36 -8.32 -12.06 31.92
CA ASP A 36 -8.82 -13.42 31.90
C ASP A 36 -9.02 -13.93 30.45
N PRO A 37 -9.07 -15.26 30.23
CA PRO A 37 -9.22 -15.84 28.91
C PRO A 37 -10.47 -15.38 28.17
N GLU A 38 -11.60 -15.19 28.84
CA GLU A 38 -12.85 -14.75 28.21
C GLU A 38 -12.73 -13.28 27.68
N GLU A 39 -12.05 -12.44 28.45
CA GLU A 39 -11.76 -11.06 28.01
C GLU A 39 -10.81 -11.05 26.80
N VAL A 40 -9.78 -11.92 26.80
CA VAL A 40 -8.85 -12.04 25.66
C VAL A 40 -9.60 -12.47 24.41
N GLU A 41 -10.48 -13.46 24.47
CA GLU A 41 -11.28 -13.91 23.33
C GLU A 41 -12.14 -12.75 22.74
N LYS A 42 -12.78 -11.95 23.61
CA LYS A 42 -13.56 -10.76 23.19
C LYS A 42 -12.70 -9.71 22.47
N LEU A 43 -11.48 -9.47 22.96
CA LEU A 43 -10.54 -8.52 22.36
C LEU A 43 -10.02 -9.02 21.00
N LEU A 44 -9.76 -10.33 20.88
CA LEU A 44 -9.38 -10.94 19.60
C LEU A 44 -10.51 -10.83 18.57
N ASP A 45 -11.76 -11.03 18.96
CA ASP A 45 -12.91 -10.83 18.08
C ASP A 45 -13.08 -9.36 17.67
N GLU A 46 -12.77 -8.43 18.57
CA GLU A 46 -12.75 -7.00 18.26
C GLU A 46 -11.64 -6.67 17.25
N ALA A 47 -10.45 -7.23 17.43
CA ALA A 47 -9.32 -7.06 16.52
C ALA A 47 -9.69 -7.52 15.09
N VAL A 48 -10.37 -8.66 14.96
CA VAL A 48 -10.90 -9.13 13.67
C VAL A 48 -11.90 -8.15 13.07
N ARG A 49 -12.85 -7.64 13.87
CA ARG A 49 -13.82 -6.63 13.39
C ARG A 49 -13.16 -5.34 12.91
N ARG A 50 -12.03 -4.96 13.51
CA ARG A 50 -11.22 -3.81 13.11
C ARG A 50 -10.25 -4.10 11.96
N ASN A 51 -10.32 -5.30 11.38
CA ASN A 51 -9.48 -5.73 10.26
C ASN A 51 -7.97 -5.66 10.57
N ALA A 52 -7.60 -5.96 11.82
CA ALA A 52 -6.19 -6.09 12.21
C ALA A 52 -5.59 -7.32 11.53
N LYS A 53 -4.38 -7.18 11.01
CA LYS A 53 -3.60 -8.29 10.44
C LYS A 53 -2.56 -8.81 11.41
N GLU A 54 -2.13 -7.94 12.30
CA GLU A 54 -1.15 -8.20 13.34
C GLU A 54 -1.82 -8.12 14.71
N LEU A 55 -1.56 -9.12 15.55
CA LEU A 55 -1.78 -9.02 16.99
C LEU A 55 -0.45 -8.69 17.67
N LEU A 56 -0.28 -7.44 18.10
CA LEU A 56 0.86 -7.05 18.93
C LEU A 56 0.59 -7.39 20.39
N VAL A 57 1.24 -8.45 20.89
CA VAL A 57 1.18 -8.80 22.31
C VAL A 57 2.24 -8.02 23.08
N LEU A 58 1.80 -7.02 23.80
CA LEU A 58 2.65 -6.14 24.61
C LEU A 58 2.30 -6.31 26.09
N THR A 59 3.28 -6.63 26.95
CA THR A 59 3.02 -6.92 28.35
C THR A 59 4.06 -6.29 29.28
N GLY A 60 3.73 -6.22 30.58
CA GLY A 60 4.75 -6.12 31.61
C GLY A 60 5.62 -7.38 31.61
N GLU A 61 6.83 -7.23 32.08
CA GLU A 61 7.82 -8.32 32.06
C GLU A 61 7.68 -9.20 33.30
N ARG A 62 7.60 -10.54 33.08
CA ARG A 62 7.48 -11.58 34.13
C ARG A 62 6.39 -11.27 35.15
N PRO A 63 5.12 -11.07 34.75
CA PRO A 63 4.04 -10.69 35.66
C PRO A 63 3.73 -11.77 36.69
N GLU A 64 4.08 -13.03 36.44
CA GLU A 64 3.92 -14.18 37.37
C GLU A 64 4.82 -14.07 38.61
N ILE A 65 5.75 -13.14 38.67
CA ILE A 65 6.46 -12.84 39.93
C ILE A 65 5.47 -12.34 41.00
N ASN A 66 4.33 -11.82 40.62
CA ASN A 66 3.24 -11.49 41.50
C ASN A 66 2.43 -12.76 41.81
N PRO A 67 2.32 -13.18 43.12
CA PRO A 67 1.65 -14.43 43.47
C PRO A 67 0.17 -14.51 43.06
N VAL A 68 -0.52 -13.37 42.98
CA VAL A 68 -1.92 -13.33 42.54
C VAL A 68 -2.02 -13.62 41.04
N VAL A 69 -1.09 -13.12 40.24
CA VAL A 69 -1.02 -13.42 38.79
C VAL A 69 -0.68 -14.89 38.60
N ALA A 70 0.35 -15.40 39.29
CA ALA A 70 0.73 -16.82 39.22
C ALA A 70 -0.44 -17.76 39.60
N ALA A 71 -1.19 -17.43 40.64
CA ALA A 71 -2.35 -18.23 41.06
C ALA A 71 -3.46 -18.25 39.98
N LYS A 72 -3.73 -17.12 39.32
CA LYS A 72 -4.70 -17.05 38.22
C LYS A 72 -4.25 -17.86 37.00
N LEU A 73 -2.98 -17.78 36.62
CA LEU A 73 -2.44 -18.56 35.50
C LEU A 73 -2.61 -20.07 35.78
N ALA A 74 -2.28 -20.52 37.00
CA ALA A 74 -2.48 -21.91 37.40
C ALA A 74 -3.95 -22.34 37.42
N GLU A 75 -4.87 -21.45 37.85
CA GLU A 75 -6.33 -21.68 37.79
C GLU A 75 -6.82 -21.88 36.35
N TRP A 76 -6.24 -21.14 35.40
CA TRP A 76 -6.57 -21.26 33.98
C TRP A 76 -5.83 -22.39 33.27
N GLY A 77 -4.95 -23.13 33.98
CA GLY A 77 -4.23 -24.28 33.45
C GLY A 77 -2.90 -23.96 32.77
N HIS A 78 -2.35 -22.76 33.00
CA HIS A 78 -1.06 -22.33 32.47
C HIS A 78 0.05 -22.48 33.50
N GLU A 79 1.18 -23.05 33.08
CA GLU A 79 2.34 -23.28 33.93
C GLU A 79 3.03 -21.97 34.34
N ASP A 80 3.13 -21.05 33.34
CA ASP A 80 3.78 -19.75 33.45
C ASP A 80 3.08 -18.73 32.57
N PHE A 81 3.62 -17.50 32.52
CA PHE A 81 3.07 -16.45 31.69
C PHE A 81 3.39 -16.66 30.20
N THR A 82 4.53 -17.26 29.86
CA THR A 82 4.88 -17.59 28.47
C THR A 82 3.86 -18.56 27.86
N SER A 83 3.43 -19.60 28.60
CA SER A 83 2.41 -20.54 28.12
C SER A 83 1.04 -19.87 27.89
N TYR A 84 0.70 -18.84 28.67
CA TYR A 84 -0.50 -18.04 28.48
C TYR A 84 -0.40 -17.14 27.22
N VAL A 85 0.77 -16.59 26.95
CA VAL A 85 1.04 -15.84 25.71
C VAL A 85 0.95 -16.76 24.49
N VAL A 86 1.53 -17.96 24.57
CA VAL A 86 1.42 -18.99 23.49
C VAL A 86 -0.05 -19.28 23.19
N TRP A 87 -0.85 -19.58 24.21
CA TRP A 87 -2.29 -19.80 24.06
C TRP A 87 -2.98 -18.61 23.36
N SER A 88 -2.67 -17.37 23.76
CA SER A 88 -3.26 -16.17 23.14
C SER A 88 -2.88 -16.03 21.68
N CYS A 89 -1.64 -16.39 21.31
CA CYS A 89 -1.14 -16.38 19.94
C CYS A 89 -1.82 -17.45 19.08
N GLU A 90 -2.04 -18.66 19.62
CA GLU A 90 -2.82 -19.72 18.96
C GLU A 90 -4.24 -19.24 18.62
N ARG A 91 -4.92 -18.61 19.58
CA ARG A 91 -6.27 -18.04 19.36
C ARG A 91 -6.28 -16.96 18.28
N ALA A 92 -5.21 -16.17 18.18
CA ALA A 92 -5.06 -15.17 17.12
C ALA A 92 -4.84 -15.82 15.75
N LEU A 93 -3.98 -16.83 15.65
CA LEU A 93 -3.74 -17.58 14.41
C LEU A 93 -5.01 -18.25 13.90
N GLU A 94 -5.84 -18.85 14.77
CA GLU A 94 -7.14 -19.44 14.41
C GLU A 94 -8.08 -18.41 13.77
N ARG A 95 -8.01 -17.17 14.21
CA ARG A 95 -8.75 -16.04 13.63
C ARG A 95 -8.06 -15.45 12.41
N GLY A 96 -6.83 -15.93 12.10
CA GLY A 96 -6.01 -15.52 10.98
C GLY A 96 -5.37 -14.16 11.16
N MET A 97 -5.04 -13.79 12.37
CA MET A 97 -4.11 -12.70 12.67
C MET A 97 -2.71 -13.27 12.90
N LEU A 98 -1.69 -12.48 12.61
CA LEU A 98 -0.29 -12.87 12.81
C LEU A 98 0.22 -12.29 14.12
N PRO A 99 0.62 -13.11 15.10
CA PRO A 99 1.15 -12.61 16.36
C PRO A 99 2.56 -12.05 16.20
N HIS A 100 2.79 -10.89 16.83
CA HIS A 100 4.08 -10.31 17.14
C HIS A 100 4.15 -10.11 18.65
N THR A 101 5.16 -10.67 19.32
CA THR A 101 5.28 -10.59 20.77
C THR A 101 6.43 -9.70 21.22
N ASN A 102 6.16 -8.83 22.22
CA ASN A 102 7.15 -8.02 22.91
C ASN A 102 6.85 -8.07 24.42
N ILE A 103 7.35 -9.12 25.08
CA ILE A 103 7.00 -9.47 26.46
C ILE A 103 8.19 -9.43 27.45
N GLY A 104 9.29 -8.82 27.05
CA GLY A 104 10.48 -8.63 27.87
C GLY A 104 11.59 -9.64 27.61
N VAL A 105 12.53 -9.74 28.56
CA VAL A 105 13.67 -10.67 28.46
C VAL A 105 13.22 -12.10 28.61
N LEU A 106 13.58 -12.93 27.64
CA LEU A 106 13.26 -14.35 27.53
C LEU A 106 14.54 -15.17 27.39
N ASP A 107 14.51 -16.39 27.89
CA ASP A 107 15.55 -17.37 27.61
C ASP A 107 15.27 -18.14 26.30
N HIS A 108 16.18 -19.02 25.95
CA HIS A 108 16.11 -19.79 24.70
C HIS A 108 14.87 -20.72 24.65
N GLU A 109 14.43 -21.27 25.79
CA GLU A 109 13.26 -22.16 25.87
C GLU A 109 11.95 -21.38 25.65
N ASP A 110 11.80 -20.24 26.30
CA ASP A 110 10.64 -19.34 26.14
C ASP A 110 10.52 -18.83 24.70
N LEU A 111 11.65 -18.40 24.10
CA LEU A 111 11.70 -17.96 22.70
C LEU A 111 11.31 -19.07 21.73
N ALA A 112 11.78 -20.30 21.97
CA ALA A 112 11.44 -21.46 21.15
C ALA A 112 9.94 -21.79 21.21
N LYS A 113 9.31 -21.76 22.39
CA LYS A 113 7.86 -21.96 22.55
C LYS A 113 7.06 -20.91 21.77
N LEU A 114 7.48 -19.66 21.84
CA LEU A 114 6.82 -18.56 21.13
C LEU A 114 7.05 -18.63 19.62
N ARG A 115 8.20 -19.11 19.15
CA ARG A 115 8.50 -19.30 17.74
C ARG A 115 7.46 -20.17 17.02
N GLU A 116 6.91 -21.17 17.71
CA GLU A 116 5.91 -22.07 17.14
C GLU A 116 4.63 -21.34 16.71
N VAL A 117 4.30 -20.21 17.35
CA VAL A 117 3.01 -19.52 17.20
C VAL A 117 3.13 -18.05 16.80
N THR A 118 4.33 -17.54 16.55
CA THR A 118 4.55 -16.12 16.20
C THR A 118 5.13 -15.93 14.82
N ALA A 119 4.75 -14.87 14.14
CA ALA A 119 5.35 -14.46 12.87
C ALA A 119 6.64 -13.65 13.07
N SER A 120 6.76 -12.97 14.20
CA SER A 120 7.95 -12.23 14.62
C SER A 120 7.91 -11.98 16.13
N GLN A 121 9.07 -11.67 16.69
CA GLN A 121 9.18 -11.28 18.10
C GLN A 121 10.00 -10.00 18.22
N GLY A 122 9.96 -9.35 19.38
CA GLY A 122 10.70 -8.12 19.61
C GLY A 122 11.12 -7.90 21.04
N LEU A 123 12.21 -7.16 21.20
CA LEU A 123 12.70 -6.67 22.47
C LEU A 123 13.55 -5.42 22.23
N MET A 124 13.15 -4.28 22.79
CA MET A 124 13.97 -3.06 22.72
C MET A 124 15.26 -3.27 23.50
N LEU A 125 16.42 -3.03 22.87
CA LEU A 125 17.70 -2.99 23.58
C LEU A 125 17.74 -1.83 24.60
N GLU A 126 17.08 -0.73 24.28
CA GLU A 126 17.08 0.58 24.93
C GLU A 126 18.44 1.27 24.82
N SER A 127 19.49 0.74 25.48
CA SER A 127 20.85 1.25 25.42
C SER A 127 21.84 0.19 25.89
N VAL A 128 23.09 0.24 25.43
CA VAL A 128 24.20 -0.55 25.98
C VAL A 128 24.84 0.06 27.22
N SER A 129 24.38 1.23 27.66
CA SER A 129 24.95 1.93 28.80
C SER A 129 24.60 1.28 30.14
N GLU A 130 25.54 0.60 30.74
CA GLU A 130 25.38 0.02 32.10
C GLU A 130 25.18 1.12 33.17
N ARG A 131 25.66 2.33 32.94
CA ARG A 131 25.48 3.49 33.83
C ARG A 131 23.99 3.81 34.06
N LEU A 132 23.12 3.50 33.11
CA LEU A 132 21.69 3.69 33.23
C LEU A 132 21.05 2.75 34.27
N MET A 133 21.73 1.66 34.65
CA MET A 133 21.26 0.75 35.71
C MET A 133 21.25 1.42 37.10
N ASP A 134 22.08 2.43 37.31
CA ASP A 134 22.14 3.22 38.56
C ASP A 134 21.18 4.42 38.55
N THR A 135 20.54 4.71 37.39
CA THR A 135 19.68 5.88 37.20
C THR A 135 18.27 5.51 36.75
N VAL A 136 17.99 5.56 35.45
CA VAL A 136 16.66 5.35 34.87
C VAL A 136 16.19 3.90 34.93
N HIS A 137 17.12 2.95 34.97
CA HIS A 137 16.85 1.51 35.07
C HIS A 137 17.07 0.96 36.48
N ALA A 138 17.26 1.82 37.50
CA ALA A 138 17.43 1.37 38.88
C ALA A 138 16.26 0.49 39.32
N GLY A 139 16.58 -0.68 39.86
CA GLY A 139 15.56 -1.68 40.25
C GLY A 139 14.99 -2.51 39.08
N SER A 140 15.54 -2.42 37.88
CA SER A 140 15.07 -3.15 36.69
C SER A 140 16.17 -4.10 36.19
N PRO A 141 16.39 -5.27 36.83
CA PRO A 141 17.57 -6.12 36.59
C PRO A 141 17.64 -6.70 35.17
N THR A 142 16.52 -6.80 34.47
CA THR A 142 16.44 -7.30 33.09
C THR A 142 16.63 -6.18 32.05
N LYS A 143 16.74 -4.92 32.51
CA LYS A 143 17.18 -3.81 31.65
C LYS A 143 18.70 -3.75 31.47
N HIS A 144 19.44 -4.63 32.16
CA HIS A 144 20.88 -4.76 31.98
C HIS A 144 21.19 -5.13 30.51
N PRO A 145 22.06 -4.37 29.80
CA PRO A 145 22.33 -4.56 28.38
C PRO A 145 22.69 -5.99 27.98
N ALA A 146 23.56 -6.64 28.77
CA ALA A 146 23.98 -8.02 28.51
C ALA A 146 22.80 -9.03 28.50
N LYS A 147 21.78 -8.83 29.31
CA LYS A 147 20.58 -9.71 29.32
C LYS A 147 19.71 -9.49 28.10
N ARG A 148 19.57 -8.25 27.68
CA ARG A 148 18.78 -7.92 26.50
C ARG A 148 19.47 -8.38 25.23
N LEU A 149 20.79 -8.17 25.11
CA LEU A 149 21.60 -8.70 24.01
C LEU A 149 21.56 -10.22 23.96
N ALA A 150 21.61 -10.91 25.12
CA ALA A 150 21.49 -12.37 25.17
C ALA A 150 20.13 -12.89 24.63
N THR A 151 19.03 -12.21 24.91
CA THR A 151 17.71 -12.55 24.34
C THR A 151 17.68 -12.30 22.83
N ILE A 152 18.24 -11.16 22.35
CA ILE A 152 18.30 -10.84 20.91
C ILE A 152 19.19 -11.85 20.19
N GLN A 153 20.31 -12.26 20.78
CA GLN A 153 21.18 -13.31 20.27
C GLN A 153 20.45 -14.66 20.18
N ALA A 154 19.79 -15.08 21.25
CA ALA A 154 19.04 -16.35 21.27
C ALA A 154 17.92 -16.37 20.21
N ALA A 155 17.27 -15.24 19.94
CA ALA A 155 16.32 -15.12 18.85
C ALA A 155 17.01 -15.33 17.47
N GLY A 156 18.23 -14.84 17.29
CA GLY A 156 19.03 -15.08 16.09
C GLY A 156 19.42 -16.54 15.91
N GLU A 157 19.86 -17.20 16.97
CA GLU A 157 20.19 -18.63 16.99
C GLU A 157 18.98 -19.50 16.62
N LEU A 158 17.77 -19.10 17.08
CA LEU A 158 16.50 -19.76 16.79
C LEU A 158 15.88 -19.39 15.44
N LYS A 159 16.52 -18.54 14.66
CA LYS A 159 15.96 -18.05 13.38
C LYS A 159 14.56 -17.43 13.57
N ILE A 160 14.42 -16.51 14.50
CA ILE A 160 13.20 -15.75 14.73
C ILE A 160 13.33 -14.37 14.08
N PRO A 161 12.43 -13.95 13.17
CA PRO A 161 12.40 -12.58 12.66
C PRO A 161 12.19 -11.61 13.84
N PHE A 162 13.14 -10.71 14.07
CA PHE A 162 13.19 -9.96 15.31
C PHE A 162 13.18 -8.45 15.09
N THR A 163 12.47 -7.73 15.96
CA THR A 163 12.46 -6.26 16.01
C THR A 163 13.15 -5.81 17.29
N SER A 164 14.13 -4.93 17.18
CA SER A 164 14.77 -4.30 18.33
C SER A 164 14.85 -2.79 18.15
N GLY A 165 15.54 -2.09 19.03
CA GLY A 165 15.71 -0.65 18.92
C GLY A 165 16.31 -0.02 20.15
N ILE A 166 16.47 1.29 20.08
CA ILE A 166 17.02 2.12 21.16
C ILE A 166 16.01 3.18 21.59
N LEU A 167 16.07 3.55 22.87
CA LEU A 167 15.29 4.65 23.41
C LEU A 167 16.23 5.84 23.67
N VAL A 168 15.97 6.93 22.94
CA VAL A 168 16.83 8.11 22.90
C VAL A 168 16.31 9.16 23.88
N GLY A 169 17.21 9.75 24.66
CA GLY A 169 16.91 10.83 25.61
C GLY A 169 16.64 10.37 27.04
N ILE A 170 17.04 9.15 27.40
CA ILE A 170 16.90 8.61 28.76
C ILE A 170 18.15 8.78 29.63
N GLY A 171 19.09 9.62 29.21
CA GLY A 171 20.33 9.97 29.93
C GLY A 171 21.58 9.27 29.41
N GLU A 172 21.49 8.58 28.28
CA GLU A 172 22.64 8.06 27.53
C GLU A 172 23.36 9.18 26.78
N THR A 173 24.61 8.93 26.40
CA THR A 173 25.43 9.83 25.56
C THR A 173 25.26 9.47 24.07
N GLU A 174 25.67 10.37 23.17
CA GLU A 174 25.70 10.11 21.73
C GLU A 174 26.57 8.91 21.36
N ASP A 175 27.73 8.74 22.02
CA ASP A 175 28.58 7.56 21.81
C ASP A 175 27.89 6.27 22.26
N GLU A 176 27.14 6.29 23.36
CA GLU A 176 26.36 5.14 23.86
C GLU A 176 25.20 4.81 22.93
N GLN A 177 24.58 5.81 22.25
CA GLN A 177 23.55 5.59 21.20
C GLN A 177 24.16 4.86 20.01
N VAL A 178 25.31 5.31 19.50
CA VAL A 178 26.01 4.68 18.38
C VAL A 178 26.48 3.27 18.76
N ALA A 179 27.09 3.10 19.93
CA ALA A 179 27.50 1.78 20.42
C ALA A 179 26.32 0.80 20.54
N SER A 180 25.13 1.29 20.87
CA SER A 180 23.90 0.46 20.90
C SER A 180 23.50 -0.03 19.51
N LEU A 181 23.62 0.82 18.49
CA LEU A 181 23.37 0.42 17.09
C LEU A 181 24.46 -0.53 16.57
N GLU A 182 25.71 -0.32 16.95
CA GLU A 182 26.82 -1.22 16.60
C GLU A 182 26.63 -2.61 17.21
N ALA A 183 26.18 -2.71 18.46
CA ALA A 183 25.89 -4.00 19.10
C ALA A 183 24.75 -4.76 18.40
N LEU A 184 23.71 -4.05 17.96
CA LEU A 184 22.63 -4.66 17.15
C LEU A 184 23.14 -5.08 15.77
N ALA A 185 23.99 -4.29 15.14
CA ALA A 185 24.58 -4.59 13.84
C ALA A 185 25.49 -5.81 13.87
N GLU A 186 26.26 -6.01 14.94
CA GLU A 186 27.07 -7.21 15.12
C GLU A 186 26.21 -8.47 15.19
N LEU A 187 25.12 -8.46 15.96
CA LEU A 187 24.19 -9.58 16.05
C LEU A 187 23.47 -9.83 14.70
N HIS A 188 23.07 -8.75 14.01
CA HIS A 188 22.46 -8.90 12.69
C HIS A 188 23.43 -9.49 11.66
N LYS A 189 24.66 -9.05 11.68
CA LYS A 189 25.72 -9.57 10.80
C LYS A 189 25.95 -11.08 11.00
N GLU A 190 25.85 -11.56 12.23
CA GLU A 190 26.06 -12.96 12.57
C GLU A 190 24.84 -13.84 12.21
N TYR A 191 23.62 -13.39 12.54
CA TYR A 191 22.41 -14.21 12.46
C TYR A 191 21.45 -13.80 11.34
N GLY A 192 21.49 -12.57 10.84
CA GLY A 192 20.62 -12.06 9.77
C GLY A 192 19.15 -11.91 10.18
N HIS A 193 18.84 -11.86 11.48
CA HIS A 193 17.49 -12.00 12.03
C HIS A 193 16.77 -10.68 12.33
N LEU A 194 17.50 -9.55 12.44
CA LEU A 194 16.85 -8.26 12.68
C LEU A 194 16.16 -7.77 11.42
N GLN A 195 14.85 -7.71 11.47
CA GLN A 195 14.05 -7.17 10.38
C GLN A 195 13.91 -5.66 10.46
N GLU A 196 13.99 -5.10 11.68
CA GLU A 196 13.68 -3.70 11.94
C GLU A 196 14.38 -3.20 13.21
N VAL A 197 14.86 -1.96 13.14
CA VAL A 197 15.39 -1.21 14.30
C VAL A 197 14.55 0.03 14.53
N ILE A 198 13.99 0.14 15.74
CA ILE A 198 13.15 1.25 16.18
C ILE A 198 14.04 2.32 16.81
N LEU A 199 13.98 3.54 16.30
CA LEU A 199 14.58 4.73 16.89
C LEU A 199 13.48 5.51 17.60
N GLN A 200 13.31 5.29 18.89
CA GLN A 200 12.25 5.88 19.70
C GLN A 200 12.80 7.02 20.55
N ASN A 201 12.24 8.21 20.40
CA ASN A 201 12.55 9.33 21.29
C ASN A 201 11.72 9.26 22.58
N PHE A 202 12.35 9.59 23.69
CA PHE A 202 11.64 9.78 24.96
C PHE A 202 10.80 11.06 24.90
N VAL A 203 9.51 10.92 25.29
CA VAL A 203 8.58 12.05 25.49
C VAL A 203 8.10 11.99 26.93
N ALA A 204 8.21 13.10 27.65
CA ALA A 204 7.79 13.17 29.04
C ALA A 204 6.27 12.99 29.16
N HIS A 205 5.83 12.09 30.03
CA HIS A 205 4.44 11.69 30.19
C HIS A 205 3.97 12.01 31.63
N PRO A 206 2.76 12.59 31.84
CA PRO A 206 2.27 12.95 33.17
C PRO A 206 2.07 11.74 34.13
N LYS A 207 2.06 10.53 33.59
CA LYS A 207 1.84 9.27 34.34
C LYS A 207 3.09 8.39 34.46
N TYR A 208 4.28 8.86 33.99
CA TYR A 208 5.47 8.01 34.16
C TYR A 208 5.88 7.87 35.62
N TYR A 209 6.51 6.73 35.95
CA TYR A 209 6.86 6.37 37.32
C TYR A 209 7.99 7.20 37.95
N GLY A 210 8.43 8.28 37.36
CA GLY A 210 9.60 9.04 37.77
C GLY A 210 9.65 9.43 39.26
N ALA A 211 8.52 9.79 39.86
CA ALA A 211 8.42 10.15 41.28
C ALA A 211 8.18 8.94 42.20
N GLU A 212 7.36 7.99 41.78
CA GLU A 212 7.01 6.81 42.60
C GLU A 212 8.14 5.78 42.66
N VAL A 213 8.97 5.67 41.63
CA VAL A 213 10.10 4.73 41.55
C VAL A 213 11.26 5.15 42.45
N ALA A 214 11.44 6.43 42.72
CA ALA A 214 12.43 6.88 43.69
C ALA A 214 12.20 6.31 45.10
N ASP A 215 10.90 6.15 45.47
CA ASP A 215 10.50 5.59 46.77
C ASP A 215 10.54 4.04 46.80
N ILE A 216 10.50 3.37 45.67
CA ILE A 216 10.49 1.90 45.54
C ILE A 216 11.90 1.33 45.29
N ALA A 217 12.91 2.16 45.03
CA ALA A 217 14.30 1.74 44.89
C ALA A 217 14.86 1.13 46.23
N ASP A 218 14.20 1.33 47.34
CA ASP A 218 14.50 0.70 48.62
C ASP A 218 14.01 -0.77 48.65
N GLU A 219 14.90 -1.68 49.06
CA GLU A 219 14.63 -3.12 49.17
C GLU A 219 13.44 -3.42 50.12
N ALA A 220 13.26 -2.60 51.17
CA ALA A 220 12.14 -2.68 52.09
C ALA A 220 10.77 -2.31 51.50
N ALA A 221 10.75 -1.46 50.45
CA ALA A 221 9.53 -1.13 49.70
C ALA A 221 9.14 -2.25 48.75
N ARG A 222 10.12 -3.00 48.21
CA ARG A 222 9.88 -4.20 47.36
C ARG A 222 9.28 -5.35 48.17
N GLU A 223 9.73 -5.55 49.41
CA GLU A 223 9.17 -6.57 50.30
C GLU A 223 7.71 -6.24 50.70
N ARG A 224 7.39 -4.95 50.90
CA ARG A 224 6.01 -4.49 51.17
C ARG A 224 5.09 -4.72 49.96
N TRP A 225 5.60 -4.61 48.72
CA TRP A 225 4.84 -4.88 47.53
C TRP A 225 4.50 -6.38 47.38
N LYS A 226 5.38 -7.29 47.76
CA LYS A 226 5.14 -8.74 47.77
C LYS A 226 4.03 -9.19 48.76
N GLY A 227 3.69 -8.34 49.74
CA GLY A 227 2.74 -8.63 50.79
C GLY A 227 1.35 -7.99 50.68
N VAL A 228 1.11 -7.07 49.75
CA VAL A 228 -0.17 -6.35 49.65
C VAL A 228 -1.08 -6.95 48.58
N GLY A 229 -1.50 -8.18 48.82
CA GLY A 229 -2.69 -8.77 48.19
C GLY A 229 -3.92 -8.54 49.07
N GLY A 230 -4.34 -7.30 49.30
CA GLY A 230 -5.46 -6.96 50.18
C GLY A 230 -6.10 -5.63 49.85
N SER A 231 -7.23 -5.70 49.21
CA SER A 231 -8.31 -4.71 49.08
C SER A 231 -8.12 -3.30 49.68
N SER A 232 -7.98 -2.31 48.86
CA SER A 232 -8.64 -1.02 49.04
C SER A 232 -9.12 -0.47 47.73
N SER A 233 -10.35 -0.84 47.37
CA SER A 233 -11.08 -0.44 46.17
C SER A 233 -11.89 0.84 46.35
N GLU A 234 -11.30 1.92 46.82
CA GLU A 234 -12.03 3.18 46.91
C GLU A 234 -11.11 4.35 46.51
N GLY A 235 -10.89 4.53 45.26
CA GLY A 235 -10.21 5.73 44.78
C GLY A 235 -9.99 5.90 43.27
N ARG A 236 -10.11 4.87 42.47
CA ARG A 236 -9.90 4.97 41.04
C ARG A 236 -10.88 4.14 40.20
N ARG A 237 -12.19 4.33 40.41
CA ARG A 237 -13.27 3.69 39.62
C ARG A 237 -13.78 4.61 38.48
N ALA A 238 -12.96 5.45 37.88
CA ALA A 238 -13.42 6.35 36.83
C ALA A 238 -12.81 6.10 35.44
N ALA A 239 -11.81 5.20 35.30
CA ALA A 239 -11.14 4.98 34.02
C ALA A 239 -11.46 3.64 33.35
N ASP A 240 -12.21 2.74 33.98
CA ASP A 240 -12.42 1.35 33.51
C ASP A 240 -13.89 1.01 33.20
N ARG A 241 -14.74 2.04 32.99
CA ARG A 241 -16.07 1.80 32.41
C ARG A 241 -16.05 2.22 30.94
N GLY A 242 -15.97 1.19 30.08
CA GLY A 242 -16.27 1.33 28.68
C GLY A 242 -17.72 1.79 28.48
N GLU A 243 -17.94 3.08 28.43
CA GLU A 243 -19.13 3.64 27.84
C GLU A 243 -18.79 4.10 26.44
N SER A 244 -19.48 3.48 25.47
CA SER A 244 -19.55 3.93 24.11
C SER A 244 -20.02 5.39 24.11
N SER A 245 -19.12 6.33 23.86
CA SER A 245 -19.48 7.70 23.56
C SER A 245 -19.18 8.02 22.10
N GLU A 246 -20.20 8.54 21.47
CA GLU A 246 -20.23 9.10 20.13
C GLU A 246 -18.99 9.91 19.78
N ALA A 247 -18.58 9.80 18.53
CA ALA A 247 -17.51 10.58 17.92
C ALA A 247 -17.78 12.09 18.07
N GLY A 248 -17.31 12.64 19.17
CA GLY A 248 -17.20 14.06 19.39
C GLY A 248 -15.75 14.48 19.17
N SER A 249 -15.53 15.33 18.19
CA SER A 249 -14.31 16.10 17.97
C SER A 249 -13.73 16.59 19.30
N LEU A 250 -12.68 15.90 19.80
CA LEU A 250 -11.86 16.45 20.88
C LEU A 250 -10.94 17.51 20.26
N SER A 251 -11.38 18.75 20.29
CA SER A 251 -10.48 19.89 20.18
C SER A 251 -9.46 19.78 21.32
N LEU A 252 -8.17 19.66 20.98
CA LEU A 252 -7.05 19.83 21.90
C LEU A 252 -7.31 21.06 22.76
N ARG A 253 -7.49 20.88 24.07
CA ARG A 253 -7.44 21.98 25.02
C ARG A 253 -5.97 22.36 25.20
N LEU A 254 -5.62 23.49 24.64
CA LEU A 254 -4.30 24.13 24.70
C LEU A 254 -3.96 24.70 26.11
N GLU A 255 -4.37 24.07 27.21
CA GLU A 255 -4.28 24.69 28.54
C GLU A 255 -3.56 23.86 29.63
N ASP A 256 -3.10 22.64 29.34
CA ASP A 256 -2.24 21.96 30.30
C ASP A 256 -0.76 22.35 30.07
N PRO A 257 -0.06 22.81 31.12
CA PRO A 257 1.38 23.13 30.98
C PRO A 257 2.12 21.87 30.56
N PRO A 258 3.14 21.97 29.69
CA PRO A 258 3.91 20.82 29.23
C PRO A 258 4.50 20.09 30.46
N THR A 259 4.40 18.76 30.45
CA THR A 259 5.00 17.93 31.51
C THR A 259 6.48 18.23 31.61
N PRO A 260 7.00 18.65 32.77
CA PRO A 260 8.41 19.02 32.88
C PRO A 260 9.31 17.82 32.59
N THR A 261 10.33 18.04 31.76
CA THR A 261 11.34 17.02 31.45
C THR A 261 12.07 16.61 32.76
N PRO A 262 12.14 15.30 33.07
CA PRO A 262 12.85 14.84 34.25
C PRO A 262 14.35 15.19 34.22
N ALA A 263 14.97 15.38 35.39
CA ALA A 263 16.39 15.74 35.48
C ALA A 263 17.37 14.70 34.90
N TRP A 264 16.92 13.44 34.77
CA TRP A 264 17.69 12.36 34.16
C TRP A 264 17.52 12.27 32.62
N ALA A 265 16.52 12.93 32.06
CA ALA A 265 16.25 12.91 30.63
C ALA A 265 16.96 14.04 29.89
N SER A 266 17.32 13.79 28.65
CA SER A 266 17.88 14.76 27.73
C SER A 266 16.85 15.12 26.65
N PRO A 267 16.75 16.41 26.26
CA PRO A 267 15.92 16.77 25.11
C PRO A 267 16.41 16.05 23.84
N VAL A 268 15.49 15.55 23.05
CA VAL A 268 15.79 14.89 21.77
C VAL A 268 15.29 15.78 20.63
N GLY A 269 16.22 16.25 19.80
CA GLY A 269 15.91 17.03 18.60
C GLY A 269 15.66 16.15 17.39
N VAL A 270 15.01 16.71 16.38
CA VAL A 270 14.79 16.01 15.09
C VAL A 270 16.14 15.65 14.44
N ASP A 271 17.14 16.50 14.56
CA ASP A 271 18.47 16.26 13.99
C ASP A 271 19.22 15.10 14.69
N ASP A 272 18.97 14.86 15.97
CA ASP A 272 19.53 13.71 16.70
C ASP A 272 19.02 12.41 16.10
N ILE A 273 17.72 12.32 15.86
CA ILE A 273 17.10 11.14 15.24
C ILE A 273 17.54 10.99 13.78
N LYS A 274 17.63 12.10 13.00
CA LYS A 274 18.17 12.05 11.63
C LYS A 274 19.58 11.49 11.57
N ARG A 275 20.46 11.90 12.50
CA ARG A 275 21.82 11.35 12.63
C ARG A 275 21.78 9.85 12.90
N LEU A 276 20.95 9.40 13.83
CA LEU A 276 20.81 7.97 14.18
C LEU A 276 20.21 7.14 13.03
N ILE A 277 19.27 7.67 12.25
CA ILE A 277 18.77 7.04 11.04
C ILE A 277 19.89 6.78 10.04
N GLN A 278 20.74 7.79 9.79
CA GLN A 278 21.86 7.67 8.86
C GLN A 278 22.88 6.65 9.37
N GLU A 279 23.17 6.64 10.66
CA GLU A 279 24.09 5.70 11.28
C GLU A 279 23.55 4.26 11.25
N CYS A 280 22.28 4.07 11.57
CA CYS A 280 21.63 2.77 11.47
C CYS A 280 21.69 2.20 10.03
N LYS A 281 21.42 3.02 9.02
CA LYS A 281 21.51 2.62 7.61
C LYS A 281 22.95 2.35 7.15
N ARG A 282 23.93 3.05 7.71
CA ARG A 282 25.36 2.78 7.45
C ARG A 282 25.78 1.43 7.99
N LEU A 283 25.31 1.08 9.19
CA LEU A 283 25.65 -0.17 9.88
C LEU A 283 24.87 -1.37 9.36
N MET A 284 23.57 -1.18 9.06
CA MET A 284 22.61 -2.22 8.69
C MET A 284 21.77 -1.76 7.48
N PRO A 285 22.32 -1.76 6.26
CA PRO A 285 21.65 -1.20 5.09
C PRO A 285 20.40 -1.98 4.64
N ASP A 286 20.28 -3.24 5.02
CA ASP A 286 19.20 -4.19 4.68
C ASP A 286 18.11 -4.29 5.79
N VAL A 287 18.31 -3.66 6.93
CA VAL A 287 17.35 -3.62 8.05
C VAL A 287 16.42 -2.41 7.91
N GLY A 288 15.13 -2.61 8.22
CA GLY A 288 14.15 -1.51 8.30
C GLY A 288 14.49 -0.54 9.44
N VAL A 289 14.38 0.76 9.18
CA VAL A 289 14.53 1.80 10.21
C VAL A 289 13.17 2.38 10.51
N GLN A 290 12.66 2.09 11.70
CA GLN A 290 11.36 2.55 12.16
C GLN A 290 11.46 3.80 13.04
N VAL A 291 10.56 4.74 12.78
CA VAL A 291 10.33 5.92 13.64
C VAL A 291 8.83 5.99 14.00
N PRO A 292 8.47 6.07 15.30
CA PRO A 292 7.08 6.18 15.71
C PRO A 292 6.49 7.56 15.31
N PRO A 293 5.44 7.63 14.47
CA PRO A 293 4.94 8.91 13.96
C PRO A 293 4.08 9.69 14.96
N ASN A 294 3.71 9.09 16.09
CA ASN A 294 2.96 9.73 17.16
C ASN A 294 3.86 10.40 18.22
N LEU A 295 5.16 10.18 18.19
CA LEU A 295 6.11 10.75 19.17
C LEU A 295 6.90 11.94 18.62
N SER A 296 6.69 12.34 17.38
CA SER A 296 7.35 13.49 16.76
C SER A 296 6.45 14.12 15.71
N ASP A 297 6.24 15.41 15.78
CA ASP A 297 5.50 16.18 14.75
C ASP A 297 6.27 16.25 13.42
N ALA A 298 7.58 15.98 13.44
CA ALA A 298 8.48 16.01 12.28
C ALA A 298 8.76 14.62 11.70
N TRP A 299 7.90 13.63 11.94
CA TRP A 299 8.10 12.25 11.46
C TRP A 299 8.30 12.15 9.94
N ASP A 300 7.71 13.05 9.17
CA ASP A 300 7.87 13.10 7.71
C ASP A 300 9.25 13.59 7.28
N GLU A 301 9.90 14.47 8.06
CA GLU A 301 11.31 14.84 7.86
C GLU A 301 12.24 13.66 8.21
N LEU A 302 11.87 12.82 9.19
CA LEU A 302 12.62 11.61 9.53
C LEU A 302 12.57 10.58 8.40
N VAL A 303 11.44 10.51 7.69
CA VAL A 303 11.32 9.73 6.45
C VAL A 303 12.25 10.27 5.36
N GLU A 304 12.31 11.57 5.17
CA GLU A 304 13.26 12.20 4.21
C GLU A 304 14.73 11.93 4.58
N ALA A 305 15.04 11.83 5.87
CA ALA A 305 16.37 11.45 6.36
C ALA A 305 16.70 9.97 6.13
N GLY A 306 15.72 9.13 5.82
CA GLY A 306 15.92 7.74 5.44
C GLY A 306 15.20 6.70 6.28
N ALA A 307 14.30 7.07 7.19
CA ALA A 307 13.42 6.10 7.84
C ALA A 307 12.57 5.39 6.80
N THR A 308 12.42 4.07 6.95
CA THR A 308 11.73 3.20 5.97
C THR A 308 10.42 2.66 6.48
N ASP A 309 10.15 2.80 7.79
CA ASP A 309 8.95 2.27 8.44
C ASP A 309 8.39 3.24 9.50
N LEU A 310 7.07 3.25 9.64
CA LEU A 310 6.35 4.02 10.66
C LEU A 310 5.76 3.14 11.76
N GLY A 311 6.08 1.86 11.75
CA GLY A 311 5.61 0.89 12.75
C GLY A 311 4.15 0.51 12.62
N GLY A 312 3.60 0.07 13.74
CA GLY A 312 2.19 -0.30 13.84
C GLY A 312 1.30 0.93 14.00
N LEU A 313 0.52 1.26 12.97
CA LEU A 313 -0.58 2.21 13.12
C LEU A 313 -1.76 1.48 13.74
N SER A 314 -1.80 1.49 15.09
CA SER A 314 -2.70 0.64 15.87
C SER A 314 -4.18 1.01 15.71
N ALA A 315 -5.00 -0.01 15.45
CA ALA A 315 -6.44 0.16 15.29
C ALA A 315 -7.17 0.51 16.61
N ASN A 316 -6.53 0.27 17.76
CA ASN A 316 -7.06 0.54 19.10
C ASN A 316 -6.25 1.57 19.89
N GLY A 317 -5.42 2.37 19.22
CA GLY A 317 -4.63 3.46 19.80
C GLY A 317 -3.28 3.03 20.38
N ASP A 318 -2.54 3.98 20.92
CA ASP A 318 -1.29 3.70 21.64
C ASP A 318 -1.59 3.33 23.10
N HIS A 319 -1.13 2.16 23.51
CA HIS A 319 -1.30 1.65 24.88
C HIS A 319 -0.16 2.09 25.82
N ILE A 320 0.95 2.59 25.25
CA ILE A 320 2.10 3.09 26.01
C ILE A 320 1.96 4.58 26.29
N SER A 321 1.57 5.33 25.26
CA SER A 321 1.42 6.79 25.29
C SER A 321 0.04 7.18 24.72
N PRO A 322 -1.05 6.87 25.43
CA PRO A 322 -2.42 7.02 24.89
C PRO A 322 -2.83 8.48 24.64
N GLU A 323 -2.09 9.46 25.12
CA GLU A 323 -2.27 10.89 24.81
C GLU A 323 -1.70 11.30 23.45
N HIS A 324 -0.80 10.49 22.88
CA HIS A 324 -0.23 10.71 21.55
C HIS A 324 -0.90 9.79 20.54
N ALA A 325 -1.94 10.30 19.88
CA ALA A 325 -2.65 9.52 18.86
C ALA A 325 -1.79 9.30 17.62
N PHE A 326 -1.86 8.08 17.06
CA PHE A 326 -1.27 7.82 15.75
C PHE A 326 -1.98 8.63 14.66
N PRO A 327 -1.24 9.23 13.72
CA PRO A 327 -1.86 9.81 12.53
C PRO A 327 -2.54 8.69 11.72
N SER A 328 -3.67 9.01 11.11
CA SER A 328 -4.34 8.04 10.25
C SER A 328 -3.48 7.73 9.01
N PRO A 329 -3.58 6.52 8.43
CA PRO A 329 -2.88 6.22 7.17
C PRO A 329 -3.19 7.19 6.04
N HIS A 330 -4.36 7.84 6.08
CA HIS A 330 -4.75 8.88 5.13
C HIS A 330 -3.93 10.17 5.32
N GLU A 331 -3.80 10.65 6.56
CA GLU A 331 -2.98 11.83 6.89
C GLU A 331 -1.52 11.60 6.54
N VAL A 332 -0.99 10.41 6.88
CA VAL A 332 0.38 10.02 6.54
C VAL A 332 0.60 10.05 5.03
N ARG A 333 -0.31 9.47 4.23
CA ARG A 333 -0.22 9.52 2.75
C ARG A 333 -0.25 10.95 2.23
N LYS A 334 -1.13 11.78 2.79
CA LYS A 334 -1.27 13.19 2.38
C LYS A 334 0.01 14.00 2.62
N SER A 335 0.73 13.73 3.71
CA SER A 335 2.03 14.38 3.98
C SER A 335 3.15 13.82 3.12
N LEU A 336 3.23 12.49 2.93
CA LEU A 336 4.33 11.83 2.23
C LEU A 336 4.27 11.96 0.70
N ALA A 337 3.07 11.96 0.12
CA ALA A 337 2.90 11.94 -1.33
C ALA A 337 3.56 13.16 -2.04
N PRO A 338 3.41 14.42 -1.57
CA PRO A 338 4.09 15.56 -2.18
C PRO A 338 5.62 15.50 -2.10
N LYS A 339 6.15 14.74 -1.14
CA LYS A 339 7.59 14.55 -0.90
C LYS A 339 8.18 13.37 -1.69
N GLY A 340 7.38 12.71 -2.52
CA GLY A 340 7.83 11.60 -3.38
C GLY A 340 7.90 10.24 -2.68
N TYR A 341 7.16 10.04 -1.59
CA TYR A 341 7.10 8.78 -0.86
C TYR A 341 5.71 8.14 -0.95
N ALA A 342 5.67 6.81 -1.00
CA ALA A 342 4.45 6.01 -0.98
C ALA A 342 4.34 5.23 0.33
N LEU A 343 3.25 5.44 1.08
CA LEU A 343 2.95 4.65 2.27
C LEU A 343 2.35 3.30 1.87
N THR A 344 3.01 2.22 2.26
CA THR A 344 2.66 0.84 1.92
C THR A 344 2.40 0.01 3.17
N GLU A 345 1.28 -0.71 3.23
CA GLU A 345 1.00 -1.63 4.33
C GLU A 345 1.87 -2.89 4.22
N ARG A 346 2.45 -3.36 5.34
CA ARG A 346 3.18 -4.63 5.47
C ARG A 346 2.55 -5.52 6.54
N LEU A 347 2.97 -6.77 6.60
CA LEU A 347 2.71 -7.65 7.75
C LEU A 347 3.71 -7.36 8.89
N CYS A 348 3.50 -7.93 10.06
CA CYS A 348 4.44 -7.84 11.19
C CYS A 348 5.77 -8.56 10.94
N VAL A 349 5.89 -9.24 9.85
CA VAL A 349 7.10 -9.91 9.38
C VAL A 349 7.47 -9.44 7.99
N TYR A 350 8.75 -9.21 7.77
CA TYR A 350 9.27 -8.77 6.47
C TYR A 350 9.34 -9.93 5.47
N PRO A 351 9.15 -9.66 4.17
CA PRO A 351 9.01 -10.68 3.14
C PRO A 351 10.14 -11.71 3.07
N GLN A 352 11.38 -11.31 3.34
CA GLN A 352 12.57 -12.20 3.29
C GLN A 352 12.54 -13.29 4.36
N TYR A 353 11.71 -13.19 5.38
CA TYR A 353 11.58 -14.14 6.47
C TYR A 353 10.35 -15.05 6.34
N MET A 354 9.57 -14.93 5.26
CA MET A 354 8.31 -15.71 5.08
C MET A 354 8.58 -17.08 4.47
N ASP A 355 9.41 -17.89 5.12
CA ASP A 355 9.70 -19.28 4.71
C ASP A 355 9.93 -20.21 5.91
N HIS A 356 10.15 -21.50 5.64
CA HIS A 356 10.31 -22.53 6.67
C HIS A 356 11.60 -22.46 7.49
N GLU A 357 12.59 -21.69 7.06
CA GLU A 357 13.78 -21.44 7.87
C GLU A 357 13.45 -20.57 9.08
N TRP A 358 12.53 -19.62 8.90
CA TRP A 358 12.22 -18.57 9.86
C TRP A 358 10.93 -18.78 10.62
N MET A 359 9.97 -19.57 10.11
CA MET A 359 8.64 -19.71 10.70
C MET A 359 8.15 -21.15 10.67
N GLU A 360 7.30 -21.46 11.65
CA GLU A 360 6.59 -22.74 11.69
C GLU A 360 5.44 -22.80 10.67
N GLN A 361 5.08 -24.02 10.29
CA GLN A 361 4.09 -24.30 9.24
C GLN A 361 2.73 -23.64 9.54
N GLY A 362 2.27 -23.64 10.80
CA GLY A 362 0.99 -23.05 11.18
C GLY A 362 0.89 -21.57 10.90
N VAL A 363 1.99 -20.81 11.14
CA VAL A 363 2.07 -19.37 10.84
C VAL A 363 2.12 -19.15 9.33
N LEU A 364 2.92 -19.93 8.61
CA LEU A 364 3.01 -19.86 7.15
C LEU A 364 1.68 -20.19 6.47
N ASP A 365 0.89 -21.08 7.03
CA ASP A 365 -0.43 -21.42 6.48
C ASP A 365 -1.40 -20.24 6.59
N VAL A 366 -1.40 -19.50 7.70
CA VAL A 366 -2.18 -18.27 7.84
C VAL A 366 -1.74 -17.23 6.79
N ILE A 367 -0.41 -17.06 6.61
CA ILE A 367 0.12 -16.14 5.59
C ILE A 367 -0.31 -16.59 4.18
N LYS A 368 -0.20 -17.88 3.86
CA LYS A 368 -0.57 -18.43 2.55
C LYS A 368 -2.07 -18.33 2.26
N LEU A 369 -2.91 -18.55 3.27
CA LEU A 369 -4.37 -18.55 3.11
C LEU A 369 -4.96 -17.14 3.08
N LYS A 370 -4.53 -16.26 4.00
CA LYS A 370 -5.12 -14.93 4.16
C LYS A 370 -4.28 -13.80 3.57
N TYR A 371 -2.95 -13.97 3.57
CA TYR A 371 -1.99 -12.91 3.23
C TYR A 371 -1.04 -13.32 2.10
N TRP A 372 -1.45 -14.29 1.27
CA TRP A 372 -0.66 -14.77 0.13
C TRP A 372 -0.13 -13.64 -0.76
N SER A 373 -0.85 -12.54 -0.80
CA SER A 373 -0.50 -11.34 -1.55
C SER A 373 0.69 -10.57 -0.97
N PHE A 374 1.13 -10.86 0.25
CA PHE A 374 2.32 -10.30 0.89
C PHE A 374 3.55 -11.22 0.78
N ILE A 375 3.38 -12.48 0.34
CA ILE A 375 4.50 -13.41 0.15
C ILE A 375 5.27 -12.97 -1.08
N PRO A 376 6.60 -12.67 -0.98
CA PRO A 376 7.40 -12.48 -2.17
C PRO A 376 7.37 -13.79 -2.93
N ARG A 377 6.84 -13.78 -4.13
CA ARG A 377 7.16 -14.90 -5.03
C ARG A 377 8.65 -14.80 -5.23
N LYS A 378 9.40 -15.85 -4.83
CA LYS A 378 10.77 -16.06 -5.32
C LYS A 378 10.63 -15.84 -6.80
N GLY A 379 11.20 -14.73 -7.30
CA GLY A 379 11.03 -14.36 -8.68
C GLY A 379 11.19 -15.66 -9.45
N SER A 380 10.20 -16.07 -10.21
CA SER A 380 10.42 -17.06 -11.23
C SER A 380 11.63 -16.49 -11.93
N GLY A 381 12.80 -17.02 -11.55
CA GLY A 381 14.03 -16.59 -12.18
C GLY A 381 13.66 -16.59 -13.63
N ARG A 382 13.75 -15.45 -14.32
CA ARG A 382 13.38 -15.32 -15.72
C ARG A 382 13.68 -16.68 -16.30
N ARG A 383 12.65 -17.45 -16.67
CA ARG A 383 12.88 -18.68 -17.39
C ARG A 383 13.79 -18.23 -18.48
N SER A 384 15.00 -18.82 -18.55
CA SER A 384 15.93 -18.55 -19.61
C SER A 384 15.08 -18.42 -20.86
N GLU A 385 14.95 -17.21 -21.36
CA GLU A 385 14.33 -16.94 -22.64
C GLU A 385 14.82 -18.04 -23.56
N GLU A 386 13.92 -18.81 -24.13
CA GLU A 386 14.25 -19.47 -25.37
C GLU A 386 14.83 -18.34 -26.21
N THR A 387 16.12 -18.44 -26.51
CA THR A 387 16.85 -17.42 -27.28
C THR A 387 16.15 -17.32 -28.62
N LEU A 388 15.13 -16.43 -28.66
CA LEU A 388 14.53 -16.01 -29.91
C LEU A 388 15.67 -15.48 -30.76
N ASP A 389 15.79 -15.93 -31.99
CA ASP A 389 16.86 -15.53 -32.92
C ASP A 389 16.93 -13.99 -32.88
N GLY A 390 18.06 -13.40 -32.46
CA GLY A 390 18.23 -11.95 -32.35
C GLY A 390 17.87 -11.16 -33.60
N LYS A 391 17.78 -11.83 -34.76
CA LYS A 391 17.30 -11.27 -36.01
C LYS A 391 15.77 -11.17 -36.10
N LEU A 392 15.01 -11.90 -35.28
CA LEU A 392 13.56 -11.90 -35.36
C LEU A 392 12.97 -10.54 -34.98
N ALA A 393 13.54 -9.87 -33.97
CA ALA A 393 13.11 -8.51 -33.59
C ALA A 393 13.35 -7.50 -34.72
N GLU A 394 14.53 -7.57 -35.40
CA GLU A 394 14.85 -6.71 -36.55
C GLU A 394 13.90 -6.96 -37.74
N GLN A 395 13.54 -8.23 -38.00
CA GLN A 395 12.55 -8.60 -39.01
C GLN A 395 11.15 -8.09 -38.65
N ALA A 396 10.74 -8.22 -37.40
CA ALA A 396 9.47 -7.73 -36.89
C ALA A 396 9.38 -6.19 -37.02
N ILE A 397 10.44 -5.47 -36.67
CA ILE A 397 10.51 -4.01 -36.82
C ILE A 397 10.37 -3.61 -38.28
N ALA A 398 11.12 -4.24 -39.20
CA ALA A 398 11.05 -3.96 -40.66
C ALA A 398 9.63 -4.19 -41.20
N LYS A 399 9.00 -5.30 -40.81
CA LYS A 399 7.63 -5.66 -41.20
C LYS A 399 6.58 -4.71 -40.59
N GLY A 400 6.76 -4.35 -39.30
CA GLY A 400 5.89 -3.40 -38.61
C GLY A 400 5.98 -1.97 -39.16
N ARG A 401 7.17 -1.52 -39.64
CA ARG A 401 7.38 -0.25 -40.31
C ARG A 401 6.49 -0.08 -41.57
N GLU A 402 6.23 -1.17 -42.28
CA GLU A 402 5.31 -1.20 -43.42
C GLU A 402 3.83 -1.31 -42.99
N GLY A 403 3.56 -1.45 -41.70
CA GLY A 403 2.24 -1.63 -41.13
C GLY A 403 1.64 -3.01 -41.40
N LEU A 404 2.49 -4.00 -41.67
CA LEU A 404 2.08 -5.39 -41.90
C LEU A 404 1.77 -6.09 -40.56
N GLU A 405 0.99 -7.16 -40.62
CA GLU A 405 0.67 -7.96 -39.47
C GLU A 405 1.89 -8.70 -38.92
N LEU A 406 2.10 -8.63 -37.62
CA LEU A 406 3.13 -9.36 -36.87
C LEU A 406 2.52 -10.57 -36.19
N ASP A 407 3.17 -11.72 -36.26
CA ASP A 407 2.77 -12.92 -35.53
C ASP A 407 3.20 -12.87 -34.04
N GLU A 408 2.77 -13.88 -33.23
CA GLU A 408 3.03 -13.92 -31.79
C GLU A 408 4.54 -13.97 -31.48
N ASP A 409 5.35 -14.68 -32.27
CA ASP A 409 6.80 -14.80 -32.03
C ASP A 409 7.53 -13.51 -32.41
N GLU A 410 7.14 -12.87 -33.52
CA GLU A 410 7.65 -11.56 -33.95
C GLU A 410 7.34 -10.47 -32.92
N LEU A 411 6.10 -10.42 -32.41
CA LEU A 411 5.69 -9.51 -31.34
C LEU A 411 6.44 -9.78 -30.05
N THR A 412 6.60 -11.05 -29.68
CA THR A 412 7.34 -11.46 -28.47
C THR A 412 8.80 -11.01 -28.55
N ALA A 413 9.46 -11.22 -29.67
CA ALA A 413 10.84 -10.80 -29.89
C ALA A 413 11.00 -9.27 -29.79
N MET A 414 10.06 -8.52 -30.34
CA MET A 414 10.06 -7.06 -30.30
C MET A 414 9.85 -6.52 -28.88
N PHE A 415 8.90 -7.05 -28.10
CA PHE A 415 8.69 -6.66 -26.70
C PHE A 415 9.87 -7.04 -25.79
N ALA A 416 10.54 -8.18 -26.06
CA ALA A 416 11.68 -8.65 -25.31
C ALA A 416 13.01 -7.95 -25.66
N GLU A 417 13.06 -7.13 -26.71
CA GLU A 417 14.30 -6.51 -27.20
C GLU A 417 14.96 -5.60 -26.16
N THR A 418 16.29 -5.71 -26.04
CA THR A 418 17.10 -4.96 -25.06
C THR A 418 18.32 -4.26 -25.70
N ARG A 419 18.63 -4.53 -26.97
CA ARG A 419 19.77 -3.92 -27.67
C ARG A 419 19.44 -2.47 -28.03
N PRO A 420 20.24 -1.47 -27.57
CA PRO A 420 19.93 -0.05 -27.77
C PRO A 420 19.80 0.36 -29.25
N GLU A 421 20.63 -0.22 -30.13
CA GLU A 421 20.59 0.06 -31.54
C GLU A 421 19.30 -0.44 -32.23
N VAL A 422 18.78 -1.58 -31.78
CA VAL A 422 17.53 -2.14 -32.30
C VAL A 422 16.32 -1.38 -31.75
N ILE A 423 16.38 -0.94 -30.49
CA ILE A 423 15.36 -0.09 -29.87
C ILE A 423 15.30 1.27 -30.58
N GLU A 424 16.44 1.84 -30.97
CA GLU A 424 16.47 3.09 -31.76
C GLU A 424 15.86 2.89 -33.16
N ASP A 425 16.14 1.76 -33.83
CA ASP A 425 15.49 1.44 -35.12
C ASP A 425 13.96 1.24 -34.92
N MET A 426 13.54 0.62 -33.84
CA MET A 426 12.13 0.49 -33.47
C MET A 426 11.46 1.85 -33.25
N ARG A 427 12.14 2.79 -32.58
CA ARG A 427 11.67 4.17 -32.41
C ARG A 427 11.47 4.87 -33.75
N VAL A 428 12.47 4.80 -34.61
CA VAL A 428 12.42 5.42 -35.96
C VAL A 428 11.27 4.82 -36.77
N ALA A 429 11.15 3.49 -36.81
CA ALA A 429 10.09 2.80 -37.54
C ALA A 429 8.68 3.17 -37.02
N ALA A 430 8.53 3.29 -35.72
CA ALA A 430 7.27 3.68 -35.09
C ALA A 430 6.87 5.12 -35.40
N ASP A 431 7.84 6.07 -35.44
CA ASP A 431 7.55 7.47 -35.78
C ASP A 431 7.28 7.64 -37.27
N GLU A 432 7.96 6.89 -38.15
CA GLU A 432 7.67 6.86 -39.60
C GLU A 432 6.26 6.35 -39.89
N LEU A 433 5.85 5.25 -39.25
CA LEU A 433 4.48 4.72 -39.37
C LEU A 433 3.44 5.72 -38.80
N ARG A 434 3.70 6.36 -37.67
CA ARG A 434 2.85 7.44 -37.13
C ARG A 434 2.71 8.57 -38.14
N ALA A 435 3.82 9.00 -38.75
CA ALA A 435 3.82 10.08 -39.76
C ALA A 435 3.02 9.72 -41.01
N GLU A 436 3.05 8.46 -41.44
CA GLU A 436 2.19 7.95 -42.52
C GLU A 436 0.70 8.03 -42.15
N LEU A 437 0.34 7.68 -40.90
CA LEU A 437 -1.04 7.58 -40.45
C LEU A 437 -1.68 8.93 -40.08
N ALA A 438 -0.93 9.81 -39.42
CA ALA A 438 -1.47 11.04 -38.80
C ALA A 438 -0.79 12.33 -39.27
N GLY A 439 0.27 12.25 -40.08
CA GLY A 439 1.11 13.42 -40.39
C GLY A 439 1.77 13.97 -39.12
N ASP A 440 1.95 15.28 -39.03
CA ASP A 440 2.51 15.94 -37.85
C ASP A 440 1.45 16.33 -36.82
N ARG A 441 0.19 15.98 -37.06
CA ARG A 441 -0.91 16.29 -36.15
C ARG A 441 -0.84 15.43 -34.88
N VAL A 442 -0.96 16.11 -33.74
CA VAL A 442 -1.13 15.48 -32.42
C VAL A 442 -2.44 15.98 -31.83
N THR A 443 -3.29 15.03 -31.44
CA THR A 443 -4.61 15.34 -30.93
C THR A 443 -4.69 15.27 -29.39
N PHE A 444 -5.66 15.98 -28.83
CA PHE A 444 -6.07 15.89 -27.42
C PHE A 444 -7.56 16.19 -27.29
N VAL A 445 -8.19 15.75 -26.21
CA VAL A 445 -9.59 16.04 -25.89
C VAL A 445 -9.71 16.88 -24.63
N VAL A 446 -10.62 17.86 -24.63
CA VAL A 446 -11.00 18.56 -23.39
C VAL A 446 -12.14 17.76 -22.72
N ASN A 447 -11.81 17.06 -21.65
CA ASN A 447 -12.74 16.16 -20.97
C ASN A 447 -12.63 16.24 -19.46
N ARG A 448 -13.66 15.69 -18.79
CA ARG A 448 -13.66 15.47 -17.34
C ARG A 448 -13.92 14.01 -17.01
N ASN A 449 -13.12 13.44 -16.09
CA ASN A 449 -13.42 12.17 -15.47
C ASN A 449 -14.37 12.36 -14.28
N ILE A 450 -15.41 11.53 -14.18
CA ILE A 450 -16.27 11.46 -13.00
C ILE A 450 -16.36 10.02 -12.55
N ASN A 451 -15.76 9.75 -11.39
CA ASN A 451 -15.90 8.47 -10.71
C ASN A 451 -17.02 8.61 -9.67
N PHE A 452 -18.23 8.14 -10.01
CA PHE A 452 -19.43 8.33 -9.18
C PHE A 452 -19.42 7.48 -7.89
N THR A 453 -18.62 6.41 -7.82
CA THR A 453 -18.33 5.64 -6.60
C THR A 453 -16.99 4.92 -6.73
N ASN A 454 -16.30 4.74 -5.60
CA ASN A 454 -15.14 3.84 -5.50
C ASN A 454 -15.45 2.54 -4.72
N VAL A 455 -16.69 2.35 -4.27
CA VAL A 455 -17.10 1.08 -3.66
C VAL A 455 -17.03 -0.02 -4.70
N CYS A 456 -16.21 -1.07 -4.43
CA CYS A 456 -15.94 -2.12 -5.40
C CYS A 456 -15.78 -3.49 -4.72
N THR A 457 -16.43 -4.52 -5.28
CA THR A 457 -16.38 -5.90 -4.79
C THR A 457 -15.39 -6.80 -5.54
N VAL A 458 -14.78 -6.32 -6.63
CA VAL A 458 -13.92 -7.16 -7.50
C VAL A 458 -12.58 -7.51 -6.85
N GLY A 459 -11.96 -6.55 -6.15
CA GLY A 459 -10.72 -6.80 -5.39
C GLY A 459 -9.49 -7.06 -6.28
N CYS A 460 -9.32 -6.33 -7.38
CA CYS A 460 -8.16 -6.44 -8.25
C CYS A 460 -6.85 -6.07 -7.53
N ALA A 461 -5.83 -6.92 -7.63
CA ALA A 461 -4.56 -6.72 -6.92
C ALA A 461 -3.78 -5.47 -7.36
N PHE A 462 -4.00 -5.01 -8.58
CA PHE A 462 -3.37 -3.81 -9.16
C PHE A 462 -4.13 -2.51 -8.87
N CYS A 463 -5.34 -2.56 -8.31
CA CYS A 463 -6.20 -1.40 -8.16
C CYS A 463 -6.01 -0.73 -6.78
N GLY A 464 -5.61 0.55 -6.78
CA GLY A 464 -5.59 1.38 -5.58
C GLY A 464 -6.90 2.15 -5.35
N PHE A 465 -7.81 2.18 -6.33
CA PHE A 465 -9.03 2.96 -6.31
C PHE A 465 -10.20 2.26 -5.61
N GLY A 466 -10.42 0.95 -5.90
CA GLY A 466 -11.53 0.19 -5.37
C GLY A 466 -11.48 0.04 -3.85
N GLN A 467 -12.56 0.43 -3.17
CA GLN A 467 -12.69 0.36 -1.72
C GLN A 467 -13.80 -0.58 -1.30
N GLY A 468 -13.60 -1.29 -0.18
CA GLY A 468 -14.69 -2.02 0.45
C GLY A 468 -15.73 -1.04 1.03
N ARG A 469 -17.01 -1.41 1.04
CA ARG A 469 -18.13 -0.54 1.50
C ARG A 469 -17.94 0.08 2.89
N ARG A 470 -17.16 -0.57 3.78
CA ARG A 470 -16.86 -0.09 5.13
C ARG A 470 -15.54 0.66 5.25
N SER A 471 -14.86 0.87 4.14
CA SER A 471 -13.62 1.64 4.14
C SER A 471 -13.92 3.10 4.48
N PRO A 472 -13.12 3.75 5.31
CA PRO A 472 -13.24 5.19 5.54
C PRO A 472 -12.99 6.02 4.28
N ASP A 473 -12.30 5.45 3.30
CA ASP A 473 -12.01 6.08 2.00
C ASP A 473 -13.09 5.78 0.94
N ALA A 474 -14.14 5.00 1.30
CA ALA A 474 -15.27 4.72 0.41
C ALA A 474 -16.14 5.96 0.24
N TYR A 475 -16.56 6.22 -1.00
CA TYR A 475 -17.48 7.32 -1.29
C TYR A 475 -18.49 6.95 -2.38
N GLU A 476 -19.59 7.65 -2.35
CA GLU A 476 -20.60 7.75 -3.39
C GLU A 476 -20.89 9.22 -3.64
N VAL A 477 -20.92 9.64 -4.90
CA VAL A 477 -21.18 11.04 -5.28
C VAL A 477 -22.70 11.29 -5.22
N SER A 478 -23.13 12.41 -4.65
CA SER A 478 -24.53 12.79 -4.68
C SER A 478 -24.94 13.31 -6.08
N GLU A 479 -26.24 13.33 -6.38
CA GLU A 479 -26.74 13.86 -7.66
C GLU A 479 -26.41 15.33 -7.82
N GLU A 480 -26.45 16.11 -6.74
CA GLU A 480 -26.09 17.52 -6.72
C GLU A 480 -24.61 17.75 -7.04
N ASP A 481 -23.73 16.98 -6.39
CA ASP A 481 -22.28 17.06 -6.65
C ASP A 481 -21.95 16.61 -8.06
N PHE A 482 -22.62 15.55 -8.55
CA PHE A 482 -22.45 15.07 -9.91
C PHE A 482 -22.86 16.16 -10.94
N ALA A 483 -24.03 16.79 -10.76
CA ALA A 483 -24.48 17.88 -11.61
C ALA A 483 -23.54 19.09 -11.57
N ALA A 484 -23.05 19.47 -10.39
CA ALA A 484 -22.09 20.57 -10.23
C ALA A 484 -20.77 20.28 -10.98
N ARG A 485 -20.24 19.05 -10.91
CA ARG A 485 -19.05 18.65 -11.67
C ARG A 485 -19.25 18.72 -13.17
N ILE A 486 -20.45 18.39 -13.68
CA ILE A 486 -20.78 18.54 -15.10
C ILE A 486 -20.81 20.02 -15.52
N GLN A 487 -21.42 20.87 -14.68
CA GLN A 487 -21.44 22.34 -14.94
C GLN A 487 -20.02 22.91 -15.00
N ASP A 488 -19.15 22.50 -14.09
CA ASP A 488 -17.73 22.86 -14.12
C ASP A 488 -17.04 22.39 -15.41
N ALA A 489 -17.33 21.17 -15.88
CA ALA A 489 -16.78 20.65 -17.13
C ALA A 489 -17.22 21.50 -18.35
N VAL A 490 -18.51 21.86 -18.40
CA VAL A 490 -19.04 22.75 -19.45
C VAL A 490 -18.37 24.13 -19.40
N ALA A 491 -18.23 24.71 -18.22
CA ALA A 491 -17.57 25.99 -18.03
C ALA A 491 -16.08 25.96 -18.46
N PHE A 492 -15.44 24.82 -18.32
CA PHE A 492 -14.07 24.58 -18.76
C PHE A 492 -13.92 24.33 -20.27
N GLY A 493 -15.03 24.15 -21.00
CA GLY A 493 -15.04 23.87 -22.42
C GLY A 493 -14.93 22.38 -22.77
N ALA A 494 -15.26 21.49 -21.84
CA ALA A 494 -15.24 20.05 -22.10
C ALA A 494 -16.23 19.67 -23.21
N THR A 495 -15.81 18.73 -24.06
CA THR A 495 -16.64 18.09 -25.09
C THR A 495 -17.07 16.69 -24.69
N GLU A 496 -16.44 16.11 -23.65
CA GLU A 496 -16.61 14.72 -23.21
C GLU A 496 -16.71 14.65 -21.67
N LEU A 497 -17.56 13.74 -21.19
CA LEU A 497 -17.48 13.18 -19.83
C LEU A 497 -17.04 11.72 -19.90
N CYS A 498 -15.96 11.39 -19.21
CA CYS A 498 -15.52 10.01 -19.00
C CYS A 498 -16.05 9.52 -17.64
N MET A 499 -16.95 8.53 -17.65
CA MET A 499 -17.66 8.08 -16.46
C MET A 499 -17.36 6.62 -16.17
N GLN A 500 -16.71 6.34 -15.04
CA GLN A 500 -16.42 4.98 -14.56
C GLN A 500 -16.52 4.94 -13.04
N GLY A 501 -16.96 3.80 -12.49
CA GLY A 501 -17.06 3.61 -11.04
C GLY A 501 -16.49 2.27 -10.58
N GLY A 502 -16.42 2.09 -9.25
CA GLY A 502 -16.26 0.78 -8.65
C GLY A 502 -17.47 -0.11 -8.93
N ILE A 503 -17.29 -1.43 -8.90
CA ILE A 503 -18.40 -2.38 -9.02
C ILE A 503 -19.13 -2.45 -7.69
N HIS A 504 -20.09 -1.54 -7.53
CA HIS A 504 -20.89 -1.43 -6.32
C HIS A 504 -21.98 -2.53 -6.29
N PRO A 505 -22.06 -3.34 -5.21
CA PRO A 505 -22.91 -4.54 -5.17
C PRO A 505 -24.42 -4.24 -5.25
N ASP A 506 -24.84 -3.04 -4.89
CA ASP A 506 -26.27 -2.68 -4.83
C ASP A 506 -26.76 -1.96 -6.10
N LEU A 507 -25.86 -1.47 -6.99
CA LEU A 507 -26.28 -0.75 -8.19
C LEU A 507 -27.01 -1.70 -9.18
N THR A 508 -28.10 -1.20 -9.72
CA THR A 508 -28.90 -1.86 -10.76
C THR A 508 -28.66 -1.21 -12.14
N LEU A 509 -29.10 -1.87 -13.19
CA LEU A 509 -29.02 -1.32 -14.56
C LEU A 509 -29.72 0.06 -14.66
N GLU A 510 -30.86 0.23 -13.97
CA GLU A 510 -31.62 1.47 -13.93
C GLU A 510 -30.85 2.62 -13.26
N GLU A 511 -30.08 2.30 -12.20
CA GLU A 511 -29.24 3.29 -11.52
C GLU A 511 -28.06 3.74 -12.39
N TYR A 512 -27.44 2.83 -13.14
CA TYR A 512 -26.45 3.20 -14.15
C TYR A 512 -27.08 4.08 -15.25
N GLY A 513 -28.28 3.75 -15.75
CA GLY A 513 -29.04 4.57 -16.71
C GLY A 513 -29.39 5.94 -16.17
N LYS A 514 -29.68 6.07 -14.87
CA LYS A 514 -30.00 7.33 -14.20
C LYS A 514 -28.82 8.32 -14.27
N TRP A 515 -27.58 7.90 -14.05
CA TRP A 515 -26.41 8.78 -14.16
C TRP A 515 -26.23 9.34 -15.58
N LEU A 516 -26.47 8.55 -16.62
CA LEU A 516 -26.42 8.99 -18.01
C LEU A 516 -27.53 10.02 -18.29
N LYS A 517 -28.77 9.78 -17.87
CA LYS A 517 -29.90 10.70 -18.04
C LYS A 517 -29.61 12.02 -17.34
N LEU A 518 -29.17 11.96 -16.07
CA LEU A 518 -28.82 13.16 -15.31
C LEU A 518 -27.72 13.97 -16.03
N ALA A 519 -26.71 13.31 -16.58
CA ALA A 519 -25.65 13.98 -17.35
C ALA A 519 -26.23 14.68 -18.60
N LYS A 520 -27.13 14.03 -19.31
CA LYS A 520 -27.80 14.61 -20.49
C LYS A 520 -28.79 15.71 -20.13
N ASP A 521 -29.46 15.64 -19.00
CA ASP A 521 -30.35 16.68 -18.51
C ASP A 521 -29.58 17.96 -18.17
N VAL A 522 -28.37 17.83 -17.56
CA VAL A 522 -27.53 18.97 -17.18
C VAL A 522 -26.79 19.55 -18.41
N ALA A 523 -26.26 18.68 -19.29
CA ALA A 523 -25.45 19.09 -20.43
C ALA A 523 -25.65 18.17 -21.64
N PRO A 524 -26.74 18.36 -22.41
CA PRO A 524 -27.10 17.47 -23.54
C PRO A 524 -26.06 17.44 -24.65
N GLN A 525 -25.21 18.46 -24.77
CA GLN A 525 -24.17 18.59 -25.78
C GLN A 525 -22.93 17.74 -25.50
N LEU A 526 -22.68 17.32 -24.24
CA LEU A 526 -21.51 16.55 -23.88
C LEU A 526 -21.62 15.10 -24.38
N HIS A 527 -20.54 14.59 -24.97
CA HIS A 527 -20.42 13.19 -25.30
C HIS A 527 -20.20 12.36 -24.01
N LEU A 528 -20.97 11.29 -23.82
CA LEU A 528 -20.83 10.41 -22.67
C LEU A 528 -20.02 9.17 -23.04
N HIS A 529 -18.77 9.13 -22.59
CA HIS A 529 -17.85 8.00 -22.70
C HIS A 529 -17.86 7.24 -21.38
N ALA A 530 -18.69 6.18 -21.30
CA ALA A 530 -19.00 5.60 -20.01
C ALA A 530 -19.01 4.06 -20.00
N TYR A 531 -18.79 3.52 -18.80
CA TYR A 531 -18.93 2.13 -18.40
C TYR A 531 -18.00 1.15 -19.11
N SER A 532 -17.00 0.68 -18.35
CA SER A 532 -16.07 -0.36 -18.77
C SER A 532 -16.79 -1.69 -19.05
N PRO A 533 -16.20 -2.60 -19.84
CA PRO A 533 -16.73 -3.96 -20.01
C PRO A 533 -17.00 -4.71 -18.70
N MET A 534 -16.26 -4.41 -17.63
CA MET A 534 -16.52 -5.00 -16.32
C MET A 534 -17.82 -4.49 -15.69
N GLU A 535 -18.12 -3.20 -15.83
CA GLU A 535 -19.37 -2.61 -15.36
C GLU A 535 -20.55 -3.16 -16.18
N VAL A 536 -20.41 -3.24 -17.50
CA VAL A 536 -21.43 -3.84 -18.38
C VAL A 536 -21.65 -5.32 -18.08
N HIS A 537 -20.59 -6.08 -17.82
CA HIS A 537 -20.70 -7.46 -17.37
C HIS A 537 -21.53 -7.58 -16.09
N PHE A 538 -21.24 -6.73 -15.10
CA PHE A 538 -21.99 -6.69 -13.84
C PHE A 538 -23.46 -6.32 -14.06
N MET A 539 -23.75 -5.35 -14.94
CA MET A 539 -25.13 -4.99 -15.32
C MET A 539 -25.86 -6.17 -15.95
N CYS A 540 -25.19 -6.94 -16.81
CA CYS A 540 -25.77 -8.17 -17.39
C CYS A 540 -26.11 -9.19 -16.31
N GLU A 541 -25.19 -9.47 -15.40
CA GLU A 541 -25.40 -10.44 -14.32
C GLU A 541 -26.54 -10.03 -13.38
N ARG A 542 -26.61 -8.74 -13.04
CA ARG A 542 -27.63 -8.21 -12.12
C ARG A 542 -29.03 -8.16 -12.74
N SER A 543 -29.12 -7.80 -14.01
CA SER A 543 -30.41 -7.65 -14.71
C SER A 543 -30.91 -8.95 -15.36
N GLY A 544 -30.02 -9.95 -15.56
CA GLY A 544 -30.30 -11.15 -16.34
C GLY A 544 -30.41 -10.91 -17.85
N LYS A 545 -29.96 -9.72 -18.33
CA LYS A 545 -30.01 -9.35 -19.75
C LYS A 545 -28.70 -9.65 -20.46
N GLY A 546 -28.76 -9.84 -21.78
CA GLY A 546 -27.56 -9.93 -22.63
C GLY A 546 -26.88 -8.58 -22.85
N PRO A 547 -25.60 -8.57 -23.31
CA PRO A 547 -24.88 -7.31 -23.56
C PRO A 547 -25.57 -6.40 -24.58
N ASP A 548 -26.16 -6.96 -25.62
CA ASP A 548 -26.87 -6.20 -26.66
C ASP A 548 -28.09 -5.44 -26.07
N GLU A 549 -28.90 -6.09 -25.23
CA GLU A 549 -30.04 -5.47 -24.54
C GLU A 549 -29.60 -4.40 -23.53
N VAL A 550 -28.45 -4.62 -22.83
CA VAL A 550 -27.87 -3.64 -21.90
C VAL A 550 -27.42 -2.41 -22.67
N PHE A 551 -26.72 -2.57 -23.80
CA PHE A 551 -26.27 -1.43 -24.62
C PHE A 551 -27.45 -0.68 -25.25
N GLU A 552 -28.49 -1.36 -25.73
CA GLU A 552 -29.70 -0.72 -26.23
C GLU A 552 -30.30 0.21 -25.17
N TYR A 553 -30.48 -0.28 -23.95
CA TYR A 553 -30.98 0.52 -22.84
C TYR A 553 -30.06 1.71 -22.48
N LEU A 554 -28.74 1.49 -22.43
CA LEU A 554 -27.77 2.55 -22.08
C LEU A 554 -27.72 3.64 -23.17
N ILE A 555 -27.86 3.28 -24.44
CA ILE A 555 -27.95 4.24 -25.56
C ILE A 555 -29.22 5.08 -25.44
N GLU A 556 -30.37 4.48 -25.09
CA GLU A 556 -31.60 5.22 -24.79
C GLU A 556 -31.42 6.19 -23.61
N CYS A 557 -30.54 5.89 -22.66
CA CYS A 557 -30.18 6.77 -21.54
C CYS A 557 -29.16 7.84 -21.91
N GLY A 558 -28.54 7.80 -23.10
CA GLY A 558 -27.61 8.82 -23.61
C GLY A 558 -26.15 8.40 -23.72
N LEU A 559 -25.83 7.08 -23.61
CA LEU A 559 -24.48 6.59 -23.81
C LEU A 559 -24.00 6.87 -25.24
N GLY A 560 -22.81 7.46 -25.40
CA GLY A 560 -22.22 7.83 -26.69
C GLY A 560 -21.11 6.89 -27.16
N SER A 561 -20.30 6.39 -26.24
CA SER A 561 -19.22 5.43 -26.50
C SER A 561 -18.83 4.72 -25.21
N THR A 562 -18.06 3.62 -25.31
CA THR A 562 -17.63 2.85 -24.14
C THR A 562 -16.11 2.76 -24.04
N PRO A 563 -15.50 2.96 -22.85
CA PRO A 563 -14.07 2.77 -22.66
C PRO A 563 -13.71 1.29 -22.73
N GLY A 564 -12.65 0.96 -23.45
CA GLY A 564 -12.07 -0.37 -23.53
C GLY A 564 -11.14 -0.70 -22.34
N THR A 565 -11.38 -0.08 -21.20
CA THR A 565 -10.71 -0.38 -19.94
C THR A 565 -11.10 -1.76 -19.42
N ALA A 566 -10.57 -2.17 -18.26
CA ALA A 566 -10.74 -3.54 -17.75
C ALA A 566 -10.13 -4.65 -18.64
N ALA A 567 -9.47 -4.31 -19.76
CA ALA A 567 -8.69 -5.24 -20.57
C ALA A 567 -7.46 -5.76 -19.79
N GLU A 568 -6.77 -4.89 -19.09
CA GLU A 568 -5.48 -5.13 -18.42
C GLU A 568 -4.49 -5.83 -19.37
N VAL A 569 -4.32 -7.16 -19.24
CA VAL A 569 -3.76 -8.03 -20.27
C VAL A 569 -4.82 -9.06 -20.65
N LEU A 570 -5.12 -9.21 -21.94
CA LEU A 570 -6.11 -10.16 -22.47
C LEU A 570 -5.51 -11.58 -22.61
N ASP A 571 -4.89 -12.03 -21.53
CA ASP A 571 -4.41 -13.39 -21.30
C ASP A 571 -4.96 -13.88 -19.96
N ASP A 572 -5.73 -14.96 -19.96
CA ASP A 572 -6.42 -15.44 -18.76
C ASP A 572 -5.44 -15.95 -17.69
N GLY A 573 -4.23 -16.37 -18.07
CA GLY A 573 -3.17 -16.72 -17.13
C GLY A 573 -2.69 -15.52 -16.31
N VAL A 574 -2.54 -14.35 -16.93
CA VAL A 574 -2.24 -13.08 -16.26
C VAL A 574 -3.42 -12.64 -15.41
N ARG A 575 -4.63 -12.66 -15.99
CA ARG A 575 -5.86 -12.20 -15.33
C ARG A 575 -6.13 -12.94 -14.02
N GLN A 576 -5.97 -14.26 -14.01
CA GLN A 576 -6.10 -15.08 -12.79
C GLN A 576 -5.08 -14.69 -11.70
N ARG A 577 -3.90 -14.22 -12.08
CA ARG A 577 -2.87 -13.77 -11.13
C ARG A 577 -3.15 -12.39 -10.54
N ILE A 578 -3.72 -11.46 -11.33
CA ILE A 578 -3.88 -10.06 -10.92
C ILE A 578 -5.31 -9.67 -10.52
N SER A 579 -6.33 -10.37 -11.01
CA SER A 579 -7.75 -10.06 -10.80
C SER A 579 -8.67 -11.27 -11.04
N PRO A 580 -8.61 -12.32 -10.20
CA PRO A 580 -9.32 -13.58 -10.42
C PRO A 580 -10.87 -13.43 -10.47
N ASN A 581 -11.41 -12.36 -9.88
CA ASN A 581 -12.84 -12.07 -9.86
C ASN A 581 -13.29 -11.12 -10.99
N LYS A 582 -12.39 -10.81 -11.93
CA LYS A 582 -12.72 -9.96 -13.08
C LYS A 582 -13.16 -10.82 -14.26
N LEU A 583 -13.96 -10.23 -15.18
CA LEU A 583 -14.40 -10.95 -16.38
C LEU A 583 -13.22 -11.57 -17.15
N PRO A 584 -13.37 -12.79 -17.75
CA PRO A 584 -12.36 -13.42 -18.62
C PRO A 584 -12.09 -12.60 -19.88
N ALA A 585 -10.94 -12.84 -20.53
CA ALA A 585 -10.57 -12.15 -21.77
C ALA A 585 -11.63 -12.32 -22.88
N GLN A 586 -12.14 -13.52 -23.08
CA GLN A 586 -13.21 -13.80 -24.06
C GLN A 586 -14.47 -12.98 -23.77
N ARG A 587 -14.87 -12.85 -22.50
CA ARG A 587 -16.04 -12.07 -22.11
C ARG A 587 -15.87 -10.57 -22.35
N TRP A 588 -14.65 -10.05 -22.16
CA TRP A 588 -14.29 -8.68 -22.52
C TRP A 588 -14.51 -8.45 -24.04
N VAL A 589 -14.01 -9.35 -24.88
CA VAL A 589 -14.18 -9.30 -26.34
C VAL A 589 -15.65 -9.29 -26.73
N GLU A 590 -16.47 -10.21 -26.18
CA GLU A 590 -17.92 -10.31 -26.45
C GLU A 590 -18.66 -9.01 -26.14
N ILE A 591 -18.32 -8.35 -25.03
CA ILE A 591 -18.97 -7.09 -24.62
C ILE A 591 -18.56 -5.94 -25.56
N ILE A 592 -17.28 -5.84 -25.95
CA ILE A 592 -16.85 -4.82 -26.90
C ILE A 592 -17.47 -5.07 -28.29
N GLU A 593 -17.56 -6.33 -28.74
CA GLU A 593 -18.25 -6.65 -29.99
C GLU A 593 -19.74 -6.26 -29.95
N ALA A 594 -20.41 -6.50 -28.81
CA ALA A 594 -21.80 -6.10 -28.63
C ALA A 594 -21.97 -4.58 -28.69
N SER A 595 -21.05 -3.81 -28.06
CA SER A 595 -21.07 -2.35 -28.15
C SER A 595 -20.93 -1.86 -29.62
N HIS A 596 -20.03 -2.48 -30.37
CA HIS A 596 -19.84 -2.16 -31.79
C HIS A 596 -21.04 -2.54 -32.67
N ARG A 597 -21.67 -3.69 -32.39
CA ARG A 597 -22.95 -4.08 -33.07
C ARG A 597 -24.09 -3.10 -32.79
N ALA A 598 -24.13 -2.55 -31.58
CA ALA A 598 -25.10 -1.51 -31.18
C ALA A 598 -24.78 -0.12 -31.78
N GLY A 599 -23.73 0.02 -32.58
CA GLY A 599 -23.32 1.26 -33.23
C GLY A 599 -22.42 2.18 -32.40
N LEU A 600 -22.03 1.76 -31.20
CA LEU A 600 -21.10 2.50 -30.37
C LEU A 600 -19.65 2.30 -30.85
N ARG A 601 -18.77 3.25 -30.51
CA ARG A 601 -17.33 3.10 -30.64
C ARG A 601 -16.71 2.84 -29.27
N SER A 602 -15.53 2.23 -29.27
CA SER A 602 -14.78 2.03 -28.03
C SER A 602 -13.32 2.46 -28.16
N THR A 603 -12.67 2.65 -27.03
CA THR A 603 -11.20 2.64 -26.95
C THR A 603 -10.71 1.20 -26.69
N SER A 604 -9.39 0.97 -26.63
CA SER A 604 -8.80 -0.25 -26.09
C SER A 604 -7.56 0.11 -25.28
N THR A 605 -7.29 -0.67 -24.21
CA THR A 605 -6.18 -0.40 -23.30
C THR A 605 -5.36 -1.65 -23.06
N VAL A 606 -4.10 -1.48 -22.68
CA VAL A 606 -3.27 -2.50 -22.06
C VAL A 606 -2.69 -1.94 -20.76
N MET A 607 -2.61 -2.74 -19.70
CA MET A 607 -1.81 -2.41 -18.53
C MET A 607 -0.54 -3.24 -18.56
N PHE A 608 0.63 -2.60 -18.54
CA PHE A 608 1.93 -3.25 -18.69
C PHE A 608 2.95 -2.74 -17.67
N GLY A 609 4.08 -3.46 -17.54
CA GLY A 609 5.12 -3.15 -16.56
C GLY A 609 4.82 -3.70 -15.17
N HIS A 610 4.11 -4.84 -15.07
CA HIS A 610 3.81 -5.49 -13.79
C HIS A 610 4.40 -6.93 -13.70
N ILE A 611 3.63 -7.97 -14.02
CA ILE A 611 4.07 -9.38 -13.92
C ILE A 611 3.91 -10.14 -15.24
N GLU A 612 3.45 -9.46 -16.24
CA GLU A 612 3.31 -10.02 -17.59
C GLU A 612 4.67 -10.26 -18.23
N GLU A 613 4.69 -11.21 -19.14
CA GLU A 613 5.84 -11.53 -19.99
C GLU A 613 5.62 -10.98 -21.40
N PRO A 614 6.69 -10.79 -22.20
CA PRO A 614 6.58 -10.32 -23.58
C PRO A 614 5.59 -11.10 -24.44
N ARG A 615 5.50 -12.42 -24.28
CA ARG A 615 4.53 -13.27 -24.99
C ARG A 615 3.09 -13.01 -24.60
N GLU A 616 2.83 -12.63 -23.35
CA GLU A 616 1.49 -12.30 -22.87
C GLU A 616 1.04 -10.94 -23.44
N LEU A 617 1.96 -9.98 -23.63
CA LEU A 617 1.69 -8.74 -24.36
C LEU A 617 1.44 -9.00 -25.85
N ALA A 618 2.21 -9.90 -26.48
CA ALA A 618 2.01 -10.30 -27.85
C ALA A 618 0.60 -10.87 -28.08
N ARG A 619 0.12 -11.76 -27.21
CA ARG A 619 -1.23 -12.30 -27.25
C ARG A 619 -2.30 -11.24 -27.06
N HIS A 620 -2.10 -10.30 -26.14
CA HIS A 620 -3.01 -9.17 -25.96
C HIS A 620 -3.17 -8.39 -27.28
N MET A 621 -2.04 -8.05 -27.94
CA MET A 621 -2.07 -7.31 -29.18
C MET A 621 -2.76 -8.09 -30.32
N ALA A 622 -2.54 -9.39 -30.40
CA ALA A 622 -3.23 -10.24 -31.38
C ALA A 622 -4.75 -10.24 -31.16
N VAL A 623 -5.23 -10.32 -29.92
CA VAL A 623 -6.66 -10.24 -29.58
C VAL A 623 -7.26 -8.90 -29.99
N VAL A 624 -6.60 -7.78 -29.66
CA VAL A 624 -7.06 -6.42 -29.97
C VAL A 624 -7.13 -6.20 -31.50
N ARG A 625 -6.10 -6.62 -32.24
CA ARG A 625 -6.09 -6.52 -33.69
C ARG A 625 -7.21 -7.34 -34.34
N ALA A 626 -7.34 -8.61 -33.97
CA ALA A 626 -8.37 -9.49 -34.50
C ALA A 626 -9.80 -8.95 -34.21
N LEU A 627 -10.00 -8.34 -33.04
CA LEU A 627 -11.26 -7.66 -32.70
C LEU A 627 -11.52 -6.47 -33.62
N GLN A 628 -10.51 -5.59 -33.82
CA GLN A 628 -10.63 -4.43 -34.69
C GLN A 628 -10.87 -4.80 -36.15
N GLU A 629 -10.19 -5.82 -36.67
CA GLU A 629 -10.39 -6.32 -38.03
C GLU A 629 -11.81 -6.82 -38.28
N ARG A 630 -12.43 -7.45 -37.26
CA ARG A 630 -13.82 -7.90 -37.37
C ARG A 630 -14.85 -6.78 -37.25
N THR A 631 -14.58 -5.77 -36.42
CA THR A 631 -15.61 -4.80 -36.04
C THR A 631 -15.36 -3.38 -36.52
N GLY A 632 -14.11 -2.97 -36.69
CA GLY A 632 -13.71 -1.60 -37.05
C GLY A 632 -14.12 -0.55 -36.02
N GLY A 633 -14.47 -0.96 -34.77
CA GLY A 633 -15.10 -0.08 -33.78
C GLY A 633 -14.14 0.61 -32.82
N ILE A 634 -12.87 0.19 -32.73
CA ILE A 634 -11.89 0.77 -31.82
C ILE A 634 -11.33 2.07 -32.42
N THR A 635 -11.45 3.18 -31.68
CA THR A 635 -10.99 4.52 -32.11
C THR A 635 -9.54 4.78 -31.77
N GLU A 636 -9.05 4.26 -30.64
CA GLU A 636 -7.68 4.48 -30.14
C GLU A 636 -7.20 3.34 -29.27
N PHE A 637 -5.89 3.21 -29.14
CA PHE A 637 -5.23 2.32 -28.20
C PHE A 637 -4.46 3.10 -27.15
N VAL A 638 -4.63 2.75 -25.87
CA VAL A 638 -4.04 3.46 -24.73
C VAL A 638 -3.19 2.51 -23.90
N PRO A 639 -1.85 2.52 -24.04
CA PRO A 639 -0.94 1.83 -23.13
C PRO A 639 -0.92 2.51 -21.76
N LEU A 640 -1.11 1.74 -20.71
CA LEU A 640 -1.15 2.20 -19.33
C LEU A 640 -0.04 1.52 -18.54
N SER A 641 1.08 2.22 -18.31
CA SER A 641 2.11 1.70 -17.43
C SER A 641 1.57 1.52 -16.00
N PHE A 642 1.97 0.43 -15.37
CA PHE A 642 1.49 0.08 -14.04
C PHE A 642 2.05 1.03 -12.97
N ILE A 643 1.17 1.52 -12.10
CA ILE A 643 1.53 2.33 -10.92
C ILE A 643 1.53 1.42 -9.68
N PRO A 644 2.70 1.02 -9.15
CA PRO A 644 2.77 -0.02 -8.12
C PRO A 644 2.49 0.43 -6.69
N PHE A 645 2.61 1.73 -6.38
CA PHE A 645 2.82 2.25 -5.03
C PHE A 645 1.73 1.90 -4.02
N ASN A 646 0.46 2.21 -4.31
CA ASN A 646 -0.68 1.96 -3.41
C ASN A 646 -1.48 0.72 -3.82
N THR A 647 -0.85 -0.25 -4.49
CA THR A 647 -1.52 -1.46 -4.98
C THR A 647 -1.03 -2.70 -4.25
N MET A 648 -1.89 -3.69 -4.14
CA MET A 648 -1.53 -4.99 -3.59
C MET A 648 -0.47 -5.68 -4.46
N LEU A 649 -0.65 -5.65 -5.78
CA LEU A 649 0.26 -6.27 -6.75
C LEU A 649 1.69 -5.70 -6.65
N GLY A 650 1.82 -4.38 -6.60
CA GLY A 650 3.12 -3.72 -6.44
C GLY A 650 3.83 -4.10 -5.16
N ARG A 651 3.09 -4.22 -4.04
CA ARG A 651 3.64 -4.62 -2.74
C ARG A 651 4.13 -6.07 -2.74
N THR A 652 3.31 -6.99 -3.28
CA THR A 652 3.55 -8.43 -3.15
C THR A 652 4.65 -8.94 -4.06
N HIS A 653 4.86 -8.29 -5.19
CA HIS A 653 5.86 -8.71 -6.18
C HIS A 653 7.10 -7.82 -6.19
N GLY A 654 7.19 -6.83 -5.27
CA GLY A 654 8.31 -5.89 -5.26
C GLY A 654 8.45 -5.11 -6.58
N ILE A 655 7.33 -4.87 -7.29
CA ILE A 655 7.36 -4.22 -8.59
C ILE A 655 7.70 -2.74 -8.40
N GLU A 656 8.72 -2.29 -9.11
CA GLU A 656 9.04 -0.89 -9.26
C GLU A 656 8.30 -0.30 -10.47
N GLU A 657 8.09 1.01 -10.46
CA GLU A 657 7.60 1.71 -11.64
C GLU A 657 8.62 1.57 -12.77
N ILE A 658 8.18 1.22 -13.96
CA ILE A 658 9.09 1.08 -15.09
C ILE A 658 9.77 2.41 -15.43
N SER A 659 10.99 2.36 -15.92
CA SER A 659 11.72 3.55 -16.34
C SER A 659 11.04 4.25 -17.52
N SER A 660 11.32 5.53 -17.70
CA SER A 660 10.83 6.27 -18.89
C SER A 660 11.30 5.63 -20.19
N ASP A 661 12.54 5.14 -20.26
CA ASP A 661 13.11 4.50 -21.44
C ASP A 661 12.37 3.18 -21.76
N GLU A 662 12.09 2.37 -20.76
CA GLU A 662 11.33 1.13 -20.91
C GLU A 662 9.87 1.42 -21.36
N ASN A 663 9.27 2.47 -20.83
CA ASN A 663 7.93 2.91 -21.22
C ASN A 663 7.90 3.36 -22.68
N LEU A 664 8.90 4.14 -23.14
CA LEU A 664 9.04 4.61 -24.52
C LEU A 664 9.29 3.44 -25.48
N LYS A 665 10.14 2.48 -25.12
CA LYS A 665 10.36 1.24 -25.87
C LYS A 665 9.05 0.49 -26.13
N HIS A 666 8.27 0.24 -25.08
CA HIS A 666 6.99 -0.43 -25.20
C HIS A 666 6.01 0.38 -26.06
N THR A 667 6.02 1.70 -25.94
CA THR A 667 5.19 2.59 -26.77
C THR A 667 5.47 2.42 -28.26
N ALA A 668 6.74 2.38 -28.67
CA ALA A 668 7.12 2.10 -30.06
C ALA A 668 6.71 0.70 -30.51
N ALA A 669 6.91 -0.32 -29.63
CA ALA A 669 6.48 -1.67 -29.92
C ALA A 669 4.95 -1.77 -30.12
N PHE A 670 4.16 -1.09 -29.28
CA PHE A 670 2.69 -1.03 -29.46
C PHE A 670 2.30 -0.36 -30.78
N ARG A 671 2.96 0.73 -31.19
CA ARG A 671 2.69 1.36 -32.50
C ARG A 671 2.90 0.37 -33.66
N LEU A 672 4.03 -0.33 -33.67
CA LEU A 672 4.33 -1.30 -34.71
C LEU A 672 3.39 -2.52 -34.66
N ALA A 673 3.03 -2.98 -33.45
CA ALA A 673 2.07 -4.05 -33.26
C ALA A 673 0.66 -3.71 -33.77
N LEU A 674 0.21 -2.46 -33.60
CA LEU A 674 -1.08 -1.98 -34.13
C LEU A 674 -1.08 -1.84 -35.65
N GLY A 675 0.07 -1.56 -36.25
CA GLY A 675 0.18 -1.33 -37.67
C GLY A 675 -0.76 -0.21 -38.14
N LYS A 676 -1.48 -0.46 -39.24
CA LYS A 676 -2.50 0.44 -39.79
C LYS A 676 -3.93 0.14 -39.30
N THR A 677 -4.08 -0.86 -38.45
CA THR A 677 -5.39 -1.35 -37.98
C THR A 677 -6.07 -0.37 -37.02
N ILE A 678 -5.28 0.22 -36.07
CA ILE A 678 -5.75 1.25 -35.13
C ILE A 678 -4.82 2.46 -35.29
N PRO A 679 -5.29 3.55 -35.92
CA PRO A 679 -4.42 4.66 -36.28
C PRO A 679 -4.00 5.52 -35.09
N ASN A 680 -4.78 5.56 -34.02
CA ASN A 680 -4.52 6.45 -32.91
C ASN A 680 -3.90 5.70 -31.73
N LEU A 681 -2.70 6.14 -31.33
CA LEU A 681 -1.98 5.67 -30.14
C LEU A 681 -1.83 6.85 -29.19
N GLN A 682 -2.37 6.68 -27.98
CA GLN A 682 -2.37 7.69 -26.94
C GLN A 682 -1.21 7.51 -25.97
N ALA A 683 -0.55 8.61 -25.56
CA ALA A 683 0.32 8.64 -24.38
C ALA A 683 -0.49 9.03 -23.13
N SER A 684 -0.51 8.16 -22.12
CA SER A 684 -1.18 8.45 -20.85
C SER A 684 -0.27 9.26 -19.92
N TRP A 685 -0.35 10.59 -19.99
CA TRP A 685 0.48 11.49 -19.17
C TRP A 685 0.29 11.29 -17.66
N VAL A 686 -0.87 10.85 -17.21
CA VAL A 686 -1.11 10.52 -15.78
C VAL A 686 -0.33 9.30 -15.30
N LYS A 687 0.16 8.47 -16.21
CA LYS A 687 0.96 7.29 -15.92
C LYS A 687 2.45 7.55 -16.07
N MET A 688 2.87 8.23 -17.13
CA MET A 688 4.27 8.40 -17.48
C MET A 688 4.82 9.82 -17.22
N GLY A 689 3.96 10.77 -16.88
CA GLY A 689 4.31 12.19 -16.74
C GLY A 689 4.27 12.93 -18.09
N LEU A 690 4.02 14.25 -18.04
CA LEU A 690 3.90 15.08 -19.25
C LEU A 690 5.21 15.12 -20.05
N GLY A 691 6.38 15.12 -19.38
CA GLY A 691 7.68 15.12 -20.05
C GLY A 691 7.89 13.86 -20.89
N ALA A 692 7.65 12.67 -20.31
CA ALA A 692 7.77 11.41 -21.05
C ALA A 692 6.68 11.27 -22.12
N ALA A 693 5.44 11.76 -21.86
CA ALA A 693 4.38 11.80 -22.86
C ALA A 693 4.74 12.71 -24.06
N THR A 694 5.44 13.84 -23.81
CA THR A 694 5.97 14.70 -24.88
C THR A 694 7.02 13.97 -25.71
N GLU A 695 7.93 13.25 -25.08
CA GLU A 695 8.95 12.46 -25.80
C GLU A 695 8.32 11.29 -26.57
N ALA A 696 7.25 10.66 -26.05
CA ALA A 696 6.51 9.59 -26.72
C ALA A 696 5.94 9.99 -28.10
N LEU A 697 5.76 11.30 -28.35
CA LEU A 697 5.39 11.83 -29.65
C LEU A 697 6.46 11.59 -30.74
N ARG A 698 7.68 11.20 -30.34
CA ARG A 698 8.77 10.77 -31.25
C ARG A 698 8.91 9.25 -31.29
N TRP A 699 8.04 8.54 -30.54
CA TRP A 699 8.03 7.09 -30.41
C TRP A 699 6.74 6.45 -30.94
N GLY A 700 6.06 7.13 -31.85
CA GLY A 700 4.89 6.61 -32.55
C GLY A 700 3.54 7.06 -32.01
N VAL A 701 3.50 7.90 -30.98
CA VAL A 701 2.27 8.48 -30.42
C VAL A 701 1.77 9.65 -31.27
N ASN A 702 0.45 9.75 -31.43
CA ASN A 702 -0.23 10.86 -32.13
C ASN A 702 -1.40 11.46 -31.32
N ASP A 703 -1.58 11.04 -30.04
CA ASP A 703 -2.62 11.56 -29.17
C ASP A 703 -2.11 11.73 -27.72
N LEU A 704 -2.38 12.84 -27.07
CA LEU A 704 -1.99 13.14 -25.68
C LEU A 704 -3.11 12.85 -24.65
N GLY A 705 -4.22 12.27 -25.12
CA GLY A 705 -5.38 11.99 -24.26
C GLY A 705 -6.14 13.25 -23.88
N GLY A 706 -6.65 13.27 -22.66
CA GLY A 706 -7.52 14.33 -22.19
C GLY A 706 -6.96 15.19 -21.08
N THR A 707 -7.65 16.31 -20.80
CA THR A 707 -7.40 17.20 -19.66
C THR A 707 -7.75 16.54 -18.33
N LEU A 708 -8.67 15.56 -18.34
CA LEU A 708 -9.16 14.70 -17.27
C LEU A 708 -9.84 15.44 -16.10
N MET A 709 -9.43 16.64 -15.76
CA MET A 709 -9.89 17.53 -14.68
C MET A 709 -9.91 16.89 -13.27
N GLU A 710 -10.17 15.58 -13.16
CA GLU A 710 -10.24 14.85 -11.89
C GLU A 710 -9.86 13.37 -12.10
N GLU A 711 -8.56 13.06 -12.13
CA GLU A 711 -8.08 11.68 -12.27
C GLU A 711 -7.86 11.02 -10.90
N ASN A 712 -8.86 10.32 -10.39
CA ASN A 712 -8.84 9.69 -9.08
C ASN A 712 -8.23 8.28 -9.09
N ILE A 713 -8.39 7.52 -10.18
CA ILE A 713 -7.96 6.11 -10.24
C ILE A 713 -6.43 6.01 -10.15
N SER A 714 -5.71 6.76 -10.98
CA SER A 714 -4.24 6.79 -10.96
C SER A 714 -3.69 7.46 -9.71
N ARG A 715 -4.35 8.54 -9.24
CA ARG A 715 -3.98 9.23 -7.99
C ARG A 715 -4.05 8.29 -6.78
N MET A 716 -5.12 7.51 -6.64
CA MET A 716 -5.27 6.56 -5.54
C MET A 716 -4.31 5.37 -5.65
N ALA A 717 -3.90 5.00 -6.85
CA ALA A 717 -2.81 4.03 -7.06
C ALA A 717 -1.43 4.61 -6.71
N GLY A 718 -1.31 5.93 -6.52
CA GLY A 718 -0.08 6.61 -6.11
C GLY A 718 0.64 7.36 -7.21
N SER A 719 0.00 7.62 -8.36
CA SER A 719 0.58 8.47 -9.42
C SER A 719 0.88 9.89 -8.90
N GLN A 720 2.00 10.44 -9.34
CA GLN A 720 2.51 11.77 -8.95
C GLN A 720 2.38 12.81 -10.07
N HIS A 721 1.78 12.44 -11.20
CA HIS A 721 1.79 13.28 -12.40
C HIS A 721 0.61 14.26 -12.48
N GLY A 722 -0.10 14.44 -11.35
CA GLY A 722 -1.25 15.33 -11.26
C GLY A 722 -2.56 14.64 -11.66
N VAL A 723 -3.65 15.41 -11.56
CA VAL A 723 -5.01 14.94 -11.84
C VAL A 723 -5.70 15.72 -12.94
N ARG A 724 -5.07 16.82 -13.40
CA ARG A 724 -5.59 17.75 -14.40
C ARG A 724 -4.45 18.40 -15.16
N LEU A 725 -4.65 18.59 -16.45
CA LEU A 725 -3.87 19.52 -17.28
C LEU A 725 -4.79 20.56 -17.93
N GLU A 726 -4.23 21.75 -18.18
CA GLU A 726 -4.89 22.77 -18.98
C GLU A 726 -4.63 22.46 -20.48
N PRO A 727 -5.55 22.82 -21.39
CA PRO A 727 -5.36 22.63 -22.84
C PRO A 727 -4.05 23.23 -23.34
N GLU A 728 -3.64 24.39 -22.82
CA GLU A 728 -2.41 25.09 -23.18
C GLU A 728 -1.15 24.27 -22.86
N GLN A 729 -1.18 23.43 -21.83
CA GLN A 729 -0.06 22.55 -21.47
C GLN A 729 0.08 21.41 -22.50
N LEU A 730 -1.03 20.85 -22.97
CA LEU A 730 -1.04 19.82 -24.02
C LEU A 730 -0.60 20.41 -25.37
N ILE A 731 -1.06 21.63 -25.70
CA ILE A 731 -0.63 22.38 -26.88
C ILE A 731 0.88 22.66 -26.83
N ALA A 732 1.39 23.11 -25.69
CA ALA A 732 2.81 23.36 -25.49
C ALA A 732 3.65 22.09 -25.62
N ALA A 733 3.19 20.96 -25.08
CA ALA A 733 3.85 19.65 -25.17
C ALA A 733 3.96 19.18 -26.64
N ALA A 734 2.87 19.26 -27.41
CA ALA A 734 2.89 18.91 -28.83
C ALA A 734 3.88 19.81 -29.63
N ARG A 735 3.86 21.13 -29.41
CA ARG A 735 4.79 22.06 -30.03
C ARG A 735 6.25 21.83 -29.67
N ALA A 736 6.53 21.47 -28.42
CA ALA A 736 7.88 21.12 -27.96
C ALA A 736 8.45 19.88 -28.65
N ALA A 737 7.58 18.95 -29.05
CA ALA A 737 7.95 17.81 -29.88
C ALA A 737 8.05 18.14 -31.38
N GLY A 738 7.76 19.38 -31.80
CA GLY A 738 7.73 19.80 -33.21
C GLY A 738 6.48 19.31 -33.95
N ARG A 739 5.35 19.16 -33.24
CA ARG A 739 4.09 18.65 -33.78
C ARG A 739 3.00 19.74 -33.83
N GLU A 740 1.96 19.51 -34.63
CA GLU A 740 0.80 20.40 -34.81
C GLU A 740 -0.33 19.98 -33.88
N PRO A 741 -0.60 20.73 -32.78
CA PRO A 741 -1.66 20.38 -31.83
C PRO A 741 -3.05 20.64 -32.41
N ALA A 742 -4.00 19.72 -32.11
CA ALA A 742 -5.38 19.86 -32.49
C ALA A 742 -6.30 19.30 -31.36
N GLN A 743 -7.33 20.04 -31.00
CA GLN A 743 -8.39 19.53 -30.17
C GLN A 743 -9.34 18.65 -30.99
N ARG A 744 -9.69 17.49 -30.44
CA ARG A 744 -10.63 16.53 -31.03
C ARG A 744 -11.87 16.29 -30.15
N THR A 745 -12.91 15.72 -30.76
CA THR A 745 -14.00 15.05 -30.04
C THR A 745 -13.56 13.63 -29.62
N THR A 746 -14.38 12.95 -28.79
CA THR A 746 -14.20 11.52 -28.45
C THR A 746 -14.10 10.63 -29.70
N LEU A 747 -14.82 10.96 -30.76
CA LEU A 747 -14.86 10.20 -32.01
C LEU A 747 -13.83 10.65 -33.05
N TYR A 748 -12.81 11.42 -32.64
CA TYR A 748 -11.70 11.89 -33.49
C TYR A 748 -12.07 12.91 -34.57
N GLU A 749 -13.20 13.61 -34.44
CA GLU A 749 -13.48 14.79 -35.26
C GLU A 749 -12.67 15.99 -34.71
N ILE A 750 -12.00 16.73 -35.60
CA ILE A 750 -11.20 17.88 -35.21
C ILE A 750 -12.13 19.06 -34.89
N VAL A 751 -11.98 19.59 -33.66
CA VAL A 751 -12.71 20.77 -33.19
C VAL A 751 -11.96 22.04 -33.52
N GLU A 752 -10.65 22.07 -33.24
CA GLU A 752 -9.79 23.23 -33.43
C GLU A 752 -8.34 22.80 -33.68
N THR A 753 -7.59 23.60 -34.41
CA THR A 753 -6.14 23.39 -34.69
C THR A 753 -5.37 24.62 -34.20
N TYR A 754 -4.20 24.44 -33.57
CA TYR A 754 -3.45 25.49 -32.89
C TYR A 754 -2.09 25.77 -33.51
#